data_30810e4eddfc94856665001d322f8ce2
#
_entry.id   30810e4eddfc94856665001d322f8ce2
#
_cell.length_a   1.000
_cell.length_b   1.000
_cell.length_c   1.000
_cell.angle_alpha   90.00
_cell.angle_beta   90.00
_cell.angle_gamma   90.00
#
_symmetry.space_group_name_H-M   'P 1'
#
loop_
_entity.id
_entity.type
_entity.pdbx_description
1 polymer ?
#
loop_
_entity_poly.entity_id
_entity_poly.type
_entity_poly.pdbx_seq_one_letter_code
_entity_poly.pdbx_strand_id
1 'polypeptide(L)'
;MSHQHRVGAWLRTIALLTVWLLGASLLTASTAEAAAPKPPAGVAQVSTANTSLALTWKPVKSAAKYRVSYATNSKFSKAKTKTVTATSAELTGLKAKTTYWIRVRALNSKGGNLTSYSKSIKIKTRSKGSYSLLSPAGLTAGSLTASTATLSWQTRGSTKRYRIQLSTSASMKKPIYHRISGTSTTLTGLAPNTTYYAKVRVIDAKPKNLSQYSPAIKFRTAASTAIPAAPQITQRTATSITLSWPAVPGAPSYRVKYDTKPWQSSQYATTTTNSITLQKLTPGTRYWAKVRVMSKSGSFLSDYGPKAEVIPGTAPTTPTPTPTPSPTPTPTPSTPTPSPTPTPTPSTAPPTLAPGGPAPTGLKVTTLNSSSVKVSWTPIPGAPRYRVKYDVDPWNTSQYAATTDSSITLTGLTPRTAYSFKVRVMDNNGKFLTDYGSTVKVTLPAVPTPLVVSSYNVRCHNCSSGLAEEKPWSTRRTLVAQTITTADPDVVALQEAQQSWLIKPDGSKQNKSQFEDLVDLLGSPWALTNPARNNCVKSTTPTDCAYADQGASNGTKIIYRTDRLKRIDSGTVKLSQLLPDSYNRYLAWAVFEQRATGERFFFGDTHLEPDNDTAGQTVYHDQRAKQAREVMSAITAKNTAKLPVILAGDLASSRADNPTNAPYDVLTKAGLIDPLGNVKGVSAPVKPTVETRINTNYYSFNGWARTARRTTSQVNGVYVDYILTSPMRVQEWETVVNVDANNRFVGIIPSDHNLIKATVWLP
;
A
#
# COMPACT_ATOMS: atom_id res chain seq x y z
N MET A 1 -69.36 -3.84 -32.29
CA MET A 1 -70.40 -4.63 -31.59
C MET A 1 -69.96 -4.69 -30.16
N SER A 2 -70.36 -3.70 -29.31
CA SER A 2 -71.53 -3.59 -28.45
C SER A 2 -71.70 -4.81 -27.51
N HIS A 3 -71.70 -4.72 -26.21
CA HIS A 3 -72.45 -3.94 -25.21
C HIS A 3 -71.80 -4.11 -23.86
N GLN A 4 -71.53 -3.13 -23.01
CA GLN A 4 -72.38 -2.37 -22.10
C GLN A 4 -73.38 -3.22 -21.27
N HIS A 5 -73.27 -3.14 -19.96
CA HIS A 5 -74.22 -2.57 -18.95
C HIS A 5 -73.81 -3.06 -17.54
N ARG A 6 -73.49 -2.22 -16.58
CA ARG A 6 -74.32 -1.31 -15.75
C ARG A 6 -75.12 -2.00 -14.63
N VAL A 7 -74.81 -1.49 -13.41
CA VAL A 7 -75.73 -1.03 -12.32
C VAL A 7 -76.21 -2.10 -11.33
N GLY A 8 -76.10 -1.94 -10.09
CA GLY A 8 -76.79 -1.14 -9.19
C GLY A 8 -76.56 -1.44 -7.74
N ALA A 9 -76.59 -0.38 -7.01
CA ALA A 9 -76.59 -0.24 -5.55
C ALA A 9 -77.87 -0.73 -4.89
N TRP A 10 -77.84 -0.82 -3.60
CA TRP A 10 -78.87 -0.46 -2.58
C TRP A 10 -78.83 -1.46 -1.41
N LEU A 11 -78.60 -0.97 -0.28
CA LEU A 11 -79.24 -0.38 0.89
C LEU A 11 -79.41 -1.33 2.09
N ARG A 12 -78.83 -0.87 3.21
CA ARG A 12 -79.46 -0.72 4.58
C ARG A 12 -80.35 -1.83 5.10
N THR A 13 -80.22 -2.34 6.33
CA THR A 13 -80.58 -1.68 7.59
C THR A 13 -80.67 -2.73 8.74
N ILE A 14 -80.18 -2.37 9.98
CA ILE A 14 -80.77 -2.60 11.32
C ILE A 14 -80.86 -4.06 11.82
N ALA A 15 -80.44 -4.48 12.94
CA ALA A 15 -80.20 -3.96 14.28
C ALA A 15 -80.22 -5.13 15.28
N LEU A 16 -79.61 -4.89 16.41
CA LEU A 16 -79.91 -5.27 17.79
C LEU A 16 -79.28 -6.53 18.41
N LEU A 17 -78.40 -6.17 19.34
CA LEU A 17 -78.19 -6.67 20.71
C LEU A 17 -78.14 -8.20 20.96
N THR A 18 -76.98 -8.62 21.44
CA THR A 18 -76.90 -9.28 22.76
C THR A 18 -75.50 -9.00 23.39
N VAL A 19 -75.58 -8.49 24.60
CA VAL A 19 -74.46 -8.22 25.51
C VAL A 19 -73.93 -9.51 26.04
N TRP A 20 -72.60 -9.76 25.98
CA TRP A 20 -71.87 -10.53 26.96
C TRP A 20 -70.56 -9.81 27.28
N LEU A 21 -70.45 -9.38 28.56
CA LEU A 21 -69.25 -8.90 29.20
C LEU A 21 -68.17 -9.97 29.17
N LEU A 22 -67.02 -9.64 28.63
CA LEU A 22 -65.74 -10.20 29.06
C LEU A 22 -64.68 -9.11 28.97
N GLY A 23 -64.05 -8.84 30.12
CA GLY A 23 -63.14 -7.74 30.34
C GLY A 23 -61.98 -7.72 29.37
N ALA A 24 -61.90 -6.66 28.57
CA ALA A 24 -60.71 -6.27 27.85
C ALA A 24 -59.84 -5.42 28.78
N SER A 25 -58.81 -6.02 29.37
CA SER A 25 -57.71 -5.25 29.95
C SER A 25 -57.14 -4.35 28.88
N LEU A 26 -57.38 -3.07 28.96
CA LEU A 26 -56.60 -2.08 28.23
C LEU A 26 -55.13 -2.17 28.68
N LEU A 27 -54.29 -2.89 27.92
CA LEU A 27 -52.86 -2.64 27.94
C LEU A 27 -52.68 -1.25 27.31
N THR A 28 -52.60 -0.24 28.14
CA THR A 28 -51.95 1.02 27.76
C THR A 28 -50.50 0.67 27.49
N ALA A 29 -50.14 0.55 26.21
CA ALA A 29 -48.76 0.59 25.81
C ALA A 29 -48.19 1.93 26.29
N SER A 30 -47.54 1.94 27.44
CA SER A 30 -46.72 3.06 27.85
C SER A 30 -45.65 3.18 26.78
N THR A 31 -45.73 4.21 25.96
CA THR A 31 -44.59 4.64 25.16
C THR A 31 -43.49 4.89 26.15
N ALA A 32 -42.52 3.97 26.20
CA ALA A 32 -41.30 4.18 26.96
C ALA A 32 -40.70 5.48 26.45
N GLU A 33 -40.84 6.55 27.22
CA GLU A 33 -40.20 7.84 26.95
C GLU A 33 -38.70 7.55 26.83
N ALA A 34 -38.18 7.74 25.62
CA ALA A 34 -36.77 7.43 25.36
C ALA A 34 -35.96 8.31 26.30
N ALA A 35 -35.25 7.67 27.22
CA ALA A 35 -34.44 8.36 28.22
C ALA A 35 -33.57 9.44 27.56
N ALA A 36 -33.67 10.67 28.07
CA ALA A 36 -32.92 11.80 27.51
C ALA A 36 -31.44 11.50 27.36
N PRO A 37 -30.83 11.83 26.23
CA PRO A 37 -29.42 11.50 25.98
C PRO A 37 -28.51 12.08 27.07
N LYS A 38 -27.55 11.27 27.53
CA LYS A 38 -26.57 11.68 28.55
C LYS A 38 -25.66 12.78 28.00
N PRO A 39 -25.18 13.73 28.85
CA PRO A 39 -24.23 14.76 28.44
C PRO A 39 -22.94 14.17 27.86
N PRO A 40 -22.19 14.92 27.02
CA PRO A 40 -20.92 14.49 26.52
C PRO A 40 -19.98 14.06 27.65
N ALA A 41 -19.50 12.81 27.58
CA ALA A 41 -18.58 12.25 28.56
C ALA A 41 -17.12 12.36 28.05
N GLY A 42 -16.16 12.22 28.97
CA GLY A 42 -14.74 12.21 28.60
C GLY A 42 -14.22 13.53 28.03
N VAL A 43 -14.82 14.66 28.43
CA VAL A 43 -14.29 15.98 28.05
C VAL A 43 -12.88 16.13 28.59
N ALA A 44 -11.89 16.25 27.73
CA ALA A 44 -10.48 16.27 28.08
C ALA A 44 -9.68 17.28 27.26
N GLN A 45 -8.60 17.77 27.84
CA GLN A 45 -7.61 18.59 27.17
C GLN A 45 -6.74 17.71 26.24
N VAL A 46 -6.59 18.15 25.00
CA VAL A 46 -5.64 17.54 24.03
C VAL A 46 -4.33 18.32 24.03
N SER A 47 -4.39 19.65 23.97
CA SER A 47 -3.21 20.52 23.90
C SER A 47 -3.53 21.92 24.43
N THR A 48 -2.48 22.62 24.93
CA THR A 48 -2.56 24.04 25.29
C THR A 48 -1.38 24.83 24.76
N ALA A 49 -1.68 26.05 24.29
CA ALA A 49 -0.70 27.06 23.96
C ALA A 49 -0.92 28.31 24.86
N ASN A 50 -0.20 29.37 24.57
CA ASN A 50 -0.33 30.61 25.35
C ASN A 50 -1.69 31.33 25.16
N THR A 51 -2.27 31.26 23.95
CA THR A 51 -3.55 31.94 23.60
C THR A 51 -4.61 30.99 23.04
N SER A 52 -4.39 29.66 23.15
CA SER A 52 -5.32 28.65 22.62
C SER A 52 -5.26 27.35 23.38
N LEU A 53 -6.32 26.56 23.25
CA LEU A 53 -6.40 25.20 23.77
C LEU A 53 -7.27 24.32 22.86
N ALA A 54 -7.00 23.04 22.85
CA ALA A 54 -7.74 22.02 22.12
C ALA A 54 -8.35 21.01 23.09
N LEU A 55 -9.58 20.60 22.79
CA LEU A 55 -10.43 19.70 23.58
C LEU A 55 -10.93 18.56 22.74
N THR A 56 -11.29 17.45 23.39
CA THR A 56 -12.02 16.33 22.81
C THR A 56 -13.05 15.79 23.82
N TRP A 57 -14.05 15.04 23.33
CA TRP A 57 -15.07 14.35 24.14
C TRP A 57 -15.61 13.13 23.40
N LYS A 58 -16.35 12.26 24.09
CA LYS A 58 -17.02 11.12 23.49
C LYS A 58 -18.27 11.57 22.72
N PRO A 59 -18.59 10.95 21.55
CA PRO A 59 -19.81 11.29 20.82
C PRO A 59 -21.06 10.98 21.63
N VAL A 60 -22.12 11.76 21.40
CA VAL A 60 -23.47 11.54 21.95
C VAL A 60 -24.35 11.08 20.81
N LYS A 61 -25.13 10.02 21.02
CA LYS A 61 -26.08 9.49 20.04
C LYS A 61 -27.08 10.60 19.64
N SER A 62 -27.35 10.71 18.35
CA SER A 62 -28.26 11.73 17.76
C SER A 62 -27.76 13.19 17.87
N ALA A 63 -26.55 13.44 18.33
CA ALA A 63 -25.99 14.79 18.34
C ALA A 63 -25.58 15.20 16.92
N ALA A 64 -26.13 16.32 16.42
CA ALA A 64 -25.71 16.92 15.17
C ALA A 64 -24.58 17.93 15.35
N LYS A 65 -24.55 18.60 16.50
CA LYS A 65 -23.56 19.64 16.85
C LYS A 65 -23.27 19.60 18.34
N TYR A 66 -22.20 20.29 18.75
CA TYR A 66 -21.83 20.46 20.16
C TYR A 66 -21.59 21.93 20.43
N ARG A 67 -22.03 22.41 21.62
CA ARG A 67 -21.76 23.76 22.12
C ARG A 67 -20.75 23.65 23.27
N VAL A 68 -19.58 24.20 23.06
CA VAL A 68 -18.55 24.36 24.08
C VAL A 68 -18.77 25.72 24.75
N SER A 69 -18.96 25.73 26.07
CA SER A 69 -19.08 26.96 26.88
C SER A 69 -17.81 27.07 27.75
N TYR A 70 -17.21 28.26 27.77
CA TYR A 70 -15.97 28.49 28.52
C TYR A 70 -15.95 29.87 29.16
N ALA A 71 -15.43 29.96 30.39
CA ALA A 71 -15.33 31.16 31.18
C ALA A 71 -14.07 31.15 32.06
N THR A 72 -13.69 32.30 32.59
CA THR A 72 -12.56 32.42 33.55
C THR A 72 -12.95 32.14 35.00
N ASN A 73 -14.23 31.80 35.24
CA ASN A 73 -14.78 31.49 36.57
C ASN A 73 -15.71 30.25 36.50
N SER A 74 -15.85 29.57 37.63
CA SER A 74 -16.61 28.31 37.77
C SER A 74 -18.12 28.48 37.64
N LYS A 75 -18.67 29.72 37.86
CA LYS A 75 -20.08 30.03 37.72
C LYS A 75 -20.48 30.26 36.27
N PHE A 76 -19.51 30.24 35.32
CA PHE A 76 -19.72 30.56 33.91
C PHE A 76 -20.34 31.94 33.65
N SER A 77 -20.12 32.91 34.55
CA SER A 77 -20.50 34.29 34.32
C SER A 77 -19.73 34.86 33.12
N LYS A 78 -20.46 35.57 32.22
CA LYS A 78 -19.91 36.09 30.95
C LYS A 78 -19.22 34.99 30.09
N ALA A 79 -19.75 33.76 30.13
CA ALA A 79 -19.21 32.66 29.34
C ALA A 79 -19.29 32.93 27.83
N LYS A 80 -18.20 32.62 27.15
CA LYS A 80 -18.16 32.54 25.69
C LYS A 80 -18.56 31.15 25.24
N THR A 81 -19.10 31.05 24.01
CA THR A 81 -19.47 29.75 23.42
C THR A 81 -18.88 29.57 22.05
N LYS A 82 -18.63 28.32 21.69
CA LYS A 82 -18.25 27.87 20.34
C LYS A 82 -19.07 26.65 19.98
N THR A 83 -19.71 26.67 18.80
CA THR A 83 -20.44 25.51 18.27
C THR A 83 -19.60 24.82 17.22
N VAL A 84 -19.55 23.47 17.27
CA VAL A 84 -18.82 22.60 16.35
C VAL A 84 -19.65 21.36 16.01
N THR A 85 -19.37 20.74 14.86
CA THR A 85 -19.97 19.45 14.45
C THR A 85 -19.14 18.25 14.92
N ALA A 86 -17.83 18.44 15.07
CA ALA A 86 -16.92 17.39 15.53
C ALA A 86 -16.98 17.19 17.04
N THR A 87 -16.49 16.04 17.50
CA THR A 87 -16.28 15.72 18.93
C THR A 87 -14.99 16.33 19.52
N SER A 88 -14.52 17.40 18.89
CA SER A 88 -13.35 18.18 19.32
C SER A 88 -13.56 19.67 19.03
N ALA A 89 -12.83 20.51 19.74
CA ALA A 89 -12.85 21.96 19.53
C ALA A 89 -11.51 22.59 19.86
N GLU A 90 -11.16 23.63 19.11
CA GLU A 90 -10.07 24.52 19.44
C GLU A 90 -10.64 25.87 19.86
N LEU A 91 -10.24 26.37 21.03
CA LEU A 91 -10.55 27.70 21.51
C LEU A 91 -9.30 28.57 21.31
N THR A 92 -9.48 29.69 20.63
CA THR A 92 -8.42 30.65 20.29
C THR A 92 -8.71 32.03 20.87
N GLY A 93 -7.75 32.96 20.84
CA GLY A 93 -7.94 34.30 21.39
C GLY A 93 -8.05 34.34 22.91
N LEU A 94 -7.52 33.34 23.58
CA LEU A 94 -7.53 33.25 25.05
C LEU A 94 -6.40 34.10 25.67
N LYS A 95 -6.58 34.54 26.91
CA LYS A 95 -5.53 35.19 27.70
C LYS A 95 -4.47 34.18 28.14
N ALA A 96 -3.20 34.54 28.04
CA ALA A 96 -2.09 33.71 28.52
C ALA A 96 -2.10 33.58 30.04
N LYS A 97 -1.52 32.46 30.56
CA LYS A 97 -1.40 32.16 32.03
C LYS A 97 -2.76 32.22 32.75
N THR A 98 -3.89 32.02 32.03
CA THR A 98 -5.24 32.18 32.55
C THR A 98 -5.94 30.82 32.64
N THR A 99 -6.67 30.59 33.72
CA THR A 99 -7.47 29.38 33.91
C THR A 99 -8.87 29.58 33.33
N TYR A 100 -9.33 28.58 32.55
CA TYR A 100 -10.65 28.52 31.98
C TYR A 100 -11.41 27.30 32.54
N TRP A 101 -12.67 27.48 32.86
CA TRP A 101 -13.65 26.43 33.12
C TRP A 101 -14.41 26.16 31.84
N ILE A 102 -14.55 24.89 31.46
CA ILE A 102 -15.08 24.49 30.16
C ILE A 102 -16.05 23.36 30.35
N ARG A 103 -17.18 23.42 29.66
CA ARG A 103 -18.20 22.38 29.60
C ARG A 103 -18.79 22.27 28.21
N VAL A 104 -19.32 21.09 27.88
CA VAL A 104 -19.81 20.78 26.53
C VAL A 104 -21.23 20.21 26.64
N ARG A 105 -22.12 20.59 25.73
CA ARG A 105 -23.42 19.93 25.54
C ARG A 105 -23.62 19.53 24.07
N ALA A 106 -24.43 18.52 23.85
CA ALA A 106 -24.89 18.13 22.52
C ALA A 106 -26.08 18.97 22.08
N LEU A 107 -26.17 19.25 20.78
CA LEU A 107 -27.25 19.96 20.13
C LEU A 107 -27.87 19.09 19.05
N ASN A 108 -29.15 19.26 18.76
CA ASN A 108 -29.85 18.68 17.63
C ASN A 108 -29.49 19.41 16.31
N SER A 109 -30.04 18.97 15.18
CA SER A 109 -29.81 19.57 13.85
C SER A 109 -30.28 21.04 13.78
N LYS A 110 -31.37 21.39 14.46
CA LYS A 110 -31.90 22.75 14.54
C LYS A 110 -31.13 23.66 15.52
N GLY A 111 -30.10 23.14 16.22
CA GLY A 111 -29.28 23.89 17.18
C GLY A 111 -29.89 23.98 18.59
N GLY A 112 -31.00 23.29 18.83
CA GLY A 112 -31.62 23.14 20.16
C GLY A 112 -30.77 22.22 21.06
N ASN A 113 -30.90 22.41 22.37
CA ASN A 113 -30.19 21.61 23.35
C ASN A 113 -30.69 20.16 23.37
N LEU A 114 -29.85 19.21 23.01
CA LEU A 114 -30.14 17.77 23.07
C LEU A 114 -29.82 17.18 24.44
N THR A 115 -28.82 17.75 25.15
CA THR A 115 -28.41 17.31 26.48
C THR A 115 -28.18 18.48 27.42
N SER A 116 -28.11 18.23 28.72
CA SER A 116 -27.49 19.15 29.68
C SER A 116 -25.98 19.29 29.39
N TYR A 117 -25.31 20.22 30.06
CA TYR A 117 -23.85 20.35 29.98
C TYR A 117 -23.14 19.21 30.71
N SER A 118 -21.99 18.81 30.20
CA SER A 118 -21.06 17.94 30.90
C SER A 118 -20.60 18.53 32.24
N LYS A 119 -20.00 17.71 33.13
CA LYS A 119 -19.17 18.23 34.22
C LYS A 119 -18.10 19.16 33.63
N SER A 120 -17.85 20.30 34.31
CA SER A 120 -16.83 21.24 33.85
C SER A 120 -15.42 20.72 34.13
N ILE A 121 -14.53 21.03 33.21
CA ILE A 121 -13.09 20.81 33.39
C ILE A 121 -12.37 22.15 33.50
N LYS A 122 -11.21 22.14 34.17
CA LYS A 122 -10.40 23.32 34.45
C LYS A 122 -9.08 23.21 33.67
N ILE A 123 -8.80 24.16 32.78
CA ILE A 123 -7.59 24.18 31.97
C ILE A 123 -6.92 25.54 32.07
N LYS A 124 -5.60 25.57 32.24
CA LYS A 124 -4.78 26.80 32.30
C LYS A 124 -4.01 26.94 30.99
N THR A 125 -4.14 28.08 30.30
CA THR A 125 -3.29 28.44 29.16
C THR A 125 -1.84 28.66 29.60
N ARG A 126 -0.90 28.49 28.66
CA ARG A 126 0.52 28.64 28.91
C ARG A 126 0.90 30.13 29.15
N SER A 127 2.03 30.38 29.75
CA SER A 127 2.60 31.73 29.90
C SER A 127 3.04 32.29 28.55
N LYS A 128 3.07 33.62 28.43
CA LYS A 128 3.68 34.32 27.30
C LYS A 128 5.15 33.89 27.18
N GLY A 129 5.62 33.53 25.98
CA GLY A 129 7.00 33.04 25.77
C GLY A 129 7.14 31.51 25.82
N SER A 130 6.13 30.73 26.31
CA SER A 130 6.10 29.28 26.18
C SER A 130 5.47 28.88 24.84
N TYR A 131 4.99 27.66 24.69
CA TYR A 131 4.44 27.17 23.44
C TYR A 131 3.44 28.15 22.79
N SER A 132 3.80 28.63 21.58
CA SER A 132 2.97 29.57 20.82
C SER A 132 1.88 28.87 19.97
N LEU A 133 2.03 27.58 19.72
CA LEU A 133 1.14 26.78 18.90
C LEU A 133 0.55 25.59 19.70
N LEU A 134 -0.62 25.14 19.30
CA LEU A 134 -1.17 23.86 19.71
C LEU A 134 -0.37 22.72 19.08
N SER A 135 -0.40 21.54 19.70
CA SER A 135 0.19 20.35 19.09
C SER A 135 -0.52 19.99 17.78
N PRO A 136 0.19 19.39 16.80
CA PRO A 136 -0.44 18.85 15.61
C PRO A 136 -1.59 17.91 15.96
N ALA A 137 -2.69 18.01 15.24
CA ALA A 137 -3.84 17.13 15.35
C ALA A 137 -3.83 16.06 14.25
N GLY A 138 -4.66 15.03 14.39
CA GLY A 138 -4.85 14.02 13.36
C GLY A 138 -3.58 13.21 13.06
N LEU A 139 -2.68 13.00 14.05
CA LEU A 139 -1.56 12.09 13.85
C LEU A 139 -2.10 10.67 13.61
N THR A 140 -1.76 10.11 12.48
CA THR A 140 -2.12 8.74 12.07
C THR A 140 -0.90 8.00 11.57
N ALA A 141 -0.99 6.67 11.55
CA ALA A 141 -0.03 5.80 10.89
C ALA A 141 -0.75 4.99 9.82
N GLY A 142 -0.23 5.01 8.61
CA GLY A 142 -0.71 4.26 7.45
C GLY A 142 0.44 3.61 6.70
N SER A 143 0.14 2.89 5.63
CA SER A 143 1.13 2.19 4.79
C SER A 143 2.16 1.42 5.62
N LEU A 144 1.66 0.52 6.49
CA LEU A 144 2.48 -0.26 7.41
C LEU A 144 3.06 -1.48 6.68
N THR A 145 4.38 -1.50 6.50
CA THR A 145 5.09 -2.69 6.02
C THR A 145 5.88 -3.35 7.14
N ALA A 146 6.63 -4.37 6.83
CA ALA A 146 7.52 -5.03 7.80
C ALA A 146 8.60 -4.09 8.35
N SER A 147 9.02 -3.07 7.59
CA SER A 147 10.13 -2.19 7.97
C SER A 147 9.83 -0.70 7.84
N THR A 148 8.61 -0.33 7.45
CA THR A 148 8.22 1.07 7.25
C THR A 148 6.87 1.40 7.87
N ALA A 149 6.65 2.68 8.18
CA ALA A 149 5.35 3.24 8.57
C ALA A 149 5.26 4.69 8.08
N THR A 150 4.19 5.04 7.39
CA THR A 150 3.94 6.42 7.00
C THR A 150 3.12 7.11 8.07
N LEU A 151 3.68 8.15 8.66
CA LEU A 151 2.99 9.01 9.62
C LEU A 151 2.50 10.28 8.93
N SER A 152 1.28 10.70 9.21
CA SER A 152 0.71 11.96 8.72
C SER A 152 -0.04 12.70 9.82
N TRP A 153 -0.12 14.04 9.70
CA TRP A 153 -0.78 14.92 10.68
C TRP A 153 -1.22 16.24 10.03
N GLN A 154 -2.09 16.96 10.69
CA GLN A 154 -2.55 18.26 10.23
C GLN A 154 -1.51 19.35 10.48
N THR A 155 -1.38 20.29 9.55
CA THR A 155 -0.50 21.45 9.70
C THR A 155 -0.91 22.33 10.89
N ARG A 156 0.06 23.05 11.47
CA ARG A 156 -0.16 24.03 12.54
C ARG A 156 0.63 25.31 12.26
N GLY A 157 -0.07 26.43 12.16
CA GLY A 157 0.52 27.70 11.81
C GLY A 157 1.15 27.72 10.42
N SER A 158 2.01 28.70 10.16
CA SER A 158 2.74 28.84 8.91
C SER A 158 3.99 27.96 8.82
N THR A 159 4.45 27.41 9.96
CA THR A 159 5.64 26.55 10.00
C THR A 159 5.35 25.16 9.43
N LYS A 160 6.28 24.64 8.66
CA LYS A 160 6.25 23.28 8.11
C LYS A 160 7.28 22.35 8.75
N ARG A 161 7.85 22.71 9.92
CA ARG A 161 8.88 21.92 10.60
C ARG A 161 8.33 21.22 11.83
N TYR A 162 8.61 19.94 11.93
CA TYR A 162 8.09 19.08 12.98
C TYR A 162 9.18 18.18 13.55
N ARG A 163 8.97 17.71 14.79
CA ARG A 163 9.79 16.67 15.43
C ARG A 163 8.88 15.52 15.81
N ILE A 164 9.18 14.34 15.27
CA ILE A 164 8.56 13.07 15.69
C ILE A 164 9.40 12.50 16.82
N GLN A 165 8.73 11.92 17.80
CA GLN A 165 9.29 11.07 18.84
C GLN A 165 8.72 9.69 18.65
N LEU A 166 9.56 8.69 18.38
CA LEU A 166 9.22 7.29 18.12
C LEU A 166 9.83 6.40 19.18
N SER A 167 9.11 5.43 19.72
CA SER A 167 9.61 4.46 20.69
C SER A 167 8.82 3.15 20.60
N THR A 168 9.43 2.05 20.99
CA THR A 168 8.74 0.77 21.21
C THR A 168 8.06 0.69 22.57
N SER A 169 8.28 1.67 23.43
CA SER A 169 7.67 1.77 24.77
C SER A 169 6.53 2.80 24.78
N ALA A 170 5.38 2.42 25.36
CA ALA A 170 4.25 3.33 25.56
C ALA A 170 4.62 4.56 26.42
N SER A 171 5.54 4.42 27.35
CA SER A 171 6.07 5.50 28.18
C SER A 171 7.17 6.32 27.48
N MET A 172 7.42 6.07 26.20
CA MET A 172 8.45 6.75 25.41
C MET A 172 9.86 6.64 25.99
N LYS A 173 10.23 5.49 26.57
CA LYS A 173 11.60 5.20 26.98
C LYS A 173 12.48 5.03 25.74
N LYS A 174 13.74 5.52 25.79
CA LYS A 174 14.74 5.47 24.69
C LYS A 174 14.15 5.85 23.33
N PRO A 175 13.59 7.05 23.17
CA PRO A 175 12.96 7.45 21.93
C PRO A 175 13.96 7.80 20.84
N ILE A 176 13.60 7.50 19.60
CA ILE A 176 14.26 7.99 18.40
C ILE A 176 13.55 9.28 17.95
N TYR A 177 14.32 10.26 17.48
CA TYR A 177 13.80 11.55 17.04
C TYR A 177 14.05 11.77 15.55
N HIS A 178 12.98 12.15 14.84
CA HIS A 178 13.06 12.56 13.45
C HIS A 178 12.64 14.02 13.30
N ARG A 179 13.40 14.81 12.52
CA ARG A 179 13.06 16.20 12.15
C ARG A 179 12.53 16.18 10.72
N ILE A 180 11.34 16.68 10.53
CA ILE A 180 10.59 16.57 9.28
C ILE A 180 10.16 17.94 8.81
N SER A 181 10.29 18.17 7.51
CA SER A 181 9.64 19.28 6.82
C SER A 181 8.39 18.76 6.12
N GLY A 182 7.22 19.36 6.42
CA GLY A 182 5.94 18.89 5.91
C GLY A 182 5.11 18.13 6.95
N THR A 183 3.94 17.67 6.55
CA THR A 183 2.92 17.07 7.41
C THR A 183 2.81 15.56 7.28
N SER A 184 3.73 14.93 6.56
CA SER A 184 3.82 13.49 6.41
C SER A 184 5.28 13.05 6.28
N THR A 185 5.55 11.80 6.66
CA THR A 185 6.86 11.17 6.46
C THR A 185 6.74 9.66 6.56
N THR A 186 7.52 8.96 5.77
CA THR A 186 7.69 7.51 5.91
C THR A 186 8.91 7.22 6.77
N LEU A 187 8.69 6.60 7.91
CA LEU A 187 9.73 6.05 8.76
C LEU A 187 10.20 4.72 8.17
N THR A 188 11.51 4.53 8.05
CA THR A 188 12.13 3.31 7.51
C THR A 188 13.01 2.65 8.56
N GLY A 189 13.48 1.41 8.31
CA GLY A 189 14.34 0.68 9.23
C GLY A 189 13.64 0.24 10.51
N LEU A 190 12.33 0.17 10.51
CA LEU A 190 11.56 -0.34 11.66
C LEU A 190 11.71 -1.86 11.75
N ALA A 191 11.69 -2.38 12.96
CA ALA A 191 11.69 -3.84 13.17
C ALA A 191 10.32 -4.42 12.78
N PRO A 192 10.27 -5.52 12.03
CA PRO A 192 9.03 -6.19 11.66
C PRO A 192 8.24 -6.68 12.88
N ASN A 193 6.92 -6.82 12.70
CA ASN A 193 6.00 -7.34 13.72
C ASN A 193 6.16 -6.66 15.09
N THR A 194 6.57 -5.39 15.11
CA THR A 194 6.93 -4.64 16.30
C THR A 194 5.95 -3.50 16.54
N THR A 195 5.53 -3.36 17.79
CA THR A 195 4.66 -2.25 18.20
C THR A 195 5.49 -1.01 18.47
N TYR A 196 5.07 0.10 17.87
CA TYR A 196 5.64 1.43 18.04
C TYR A 196 4.62 2.42 18.61
N TYR A 197 5.13 3.44 19.27
CA TYR A 197 4.39 4.60 19.73
C TYR A 197 5.02 5.84 19.13
N ALA A 198 4.21 6.75 18.58
CA ALA A 198 4.70 7.98 17.98
C ALA A 198 3.95 9.21 18.49
N LYS A 199 4.67 10.32 18.60
CA LYS A 199 4.14 11.66 18.90
C LYS A 199 4.80 12.67 17.98
N VAL A 200 4.11 13.77 17.68
CA VAL A 200 4.65 14.85 16.84
C VAL A 200 4.46 16.20 17.51
N ARG A 201 5.42 17.10 17.35
CA ARG A 201 5.33 18.50 17.78
C ARG A 201 5.82 19.45 16.70
N VAL A 202 5.41 20.70 16.79
CA VAL A 202 5.93 21.79 15.96
C VAL A 202 7.24 22.31 16.53
N ILE A 203 8.22 22.55 15.66
CA ILE A 203 9.49 23.18 15.97
C ILE A 203 9.77 24.33 14.98
N ASP A 204 10.61 25.27 15.34
CA ASP A 204 11.10 26.30 14.41
C ASP A 204 12.38 25.86 13.67
N ALA A 205 12.94 26.78 12.90
CA ALA A 205 14.18 26.56 12.16
C ALA A 205 15.39 26.31 13.08
N LYS A 206 15.43 26.97 14.24
CA LYS A 206 16.46 26.83 15.28
C LYS A 206 16.02 25.84 16.37
N PRO A 207 15.66 24.63 16.10
CA PRO A 207 14.89 23.56 16.76
C PRO A 207 14.25 23.86 18.13
N LYS A 208 13.80 25.11 18.35
CA LYS A 208 13.00 25.49 19.51
C LYS A 208 11.61 24.85 19.40
N ASN A 209 11.10 24.35 20.50
CA ASN A 209 9.78 23.73 20.56
C ASN A 209 8.69 24.81 20.55
N LEU A 210 7.83 24.82 19.52
CA LEU A 210 6.71 25.75 19.40
C LEU A 210 5.41 25.19 19.95
N SER A 211 5.30 23.87 20.12
CA SER A 211 4.12 23.22 20.70
C SER A 211 4.50 22.10 21.66
N GLN A 212 3.51 21.63 22.44
CA GLN A 212 3.57 20.32 23.08
C GLN A 212 3.58 19.20 22.02
N TYR A 213 3.92 17.98 22.43
CA TYR A 213 3.68 16.81 21.61
C TYR A 213 2.19 16.52 21.50
N SER A 214 1.76 15.96 20.36
CA SER A 214 0.43 15.37 20.19
C SER A 214 0.22 14.22 21.18
N PRO A 215 -1.03 13.78 21.38
CA PRO A 215 -1.27 12.45 21.95
C PRO A 215 -0.46 11.39 21.20
N ALA A 216 -0.07 10.33 21.93
CA ALA A 216 0.63 9.22 21.31
C ALA A 216 -0.33 8.37 20.49
N ILE A 217 0.10 7.97 19.31
CA ILE A 217 -0.54 6.89 18.56
C ILE A 217 0.26 5.60 18.76
N LYS A 218 -0.43 4.47 18.66
CA LYS A 218 0.14 3.12 18.67
C LYS A 218 -0.08 2.49 17.29
N PHE A 219 0.95 1.92 16.71
CA PHE A 219 0.85 1.14 15.48
C PHE A 219 1.79 -0.06 15.54
N ARG A 220 1.59 -1.05 14.69
CA ARG A 220 2.44 -2.25 14.61
C ARG A 220 2.85 -2.45 13.16
N THR A 221 4.14 -2.62 12.93
CA THR A 221 4.66 -3.01 11.61
C THR A 221 4.17 -4.39 11.22
N ALA A 222 4.01 -4.64 9.92
CA ALA A 222 3.65 -5.95 9.42
C ALA A 222 4.73 -6.99 9.77
N ALA A 223 4.37 -8.26 9.77
CA ALA A 223 5.34 -9.34 9.83
C ALA A 223 6.19 -9.37 8.55
N SER A 224 7.43 -9.82 8.66
CA SER A 224 8.24 -10.04 7.45
C SER A 224 7.72 -11.29 6.73
N THR A 225 7.33 -11.13 5.48
CA THR A 225 6.95 -12.21 4.57
C THR A 225 8.09 -12.59 3.63
N ALA A 226 9.26 -12.00 3.80
CA ALA A 226 10.41 -12.31 2.95
C ALA A 226 10.78 -13.79 3.06
N ILE A 227 10.88 -14.43 1.92
CA ILE A 227 11.25 -15.85 1.79
C ILE A 227 12.78 -15.94 1.94
N PRO A 228 13.31 -16.82 2.83
CA PRO A 228 14.75 -17.01 2.92
C PRO A 228 15.36 -17.51 1.61
N ALA A 229 16.57 -17.10 1.30
CA ALA A 229 17.33 -17.68 0.20
C ALA A 229 17.65 -19.18 0.45
N ALA A 230 18.08 -19.89 -0.58
CA ALA A 230 18.57 -21.27 -0.46
C ALA A 230 19.69 -21.35 0.57
N PRO A 231 19.64 -22.31 1.52
CA PRO A 231 20.71 -22.46 2.49
C PRO A 231 22.01 -22.91 1.82
N GLN A 232 23.14 -22.41 2.32
CA GLN A 232 24.48 -22.75 1.88
C GLN A 232 25.18 -23.63 2.94
N ILE A 233 26.00 -24.58 2.55
CA ILE A 233 26.82 -25.37 3.47
C ILE A 233 28.02 -24.52 3.89
N THR A 234 28.20 -24.33 5.20
CA THR A 234 29.37 -23.63 5.76
C THR A 234 30.36 -24.59 6.43
N GLN A 235 29.86 -25.71 6.95
CA GLN A 235 30.67 -26.76 7.53
C GLN A 235 30.00 -28.13 7.31
N ARG A 236 30.79 -29.20 7.24
CA ARG A 236 30.28 -30.57 7.20
C ARG A 236 31.25 -31.55 7.85
N THR A 237 30.69 -32.57 8.48
CA THR A 237 31.37 -33.76 8.96
C THR A 237 30.74 -35.01 8.34
N ALA A 238 31.21 -36.21 8.68
CA ALA A 238 30.56 -37.44 8.22
C ALA A 238 29.08 -37.54 8.61
N THR A 239 28.66 -36.96 9.74
CA THR A 239 27.30 -37.10 10.30
C THR A 239 26.60 -35.77 10.58
N SER A 240 27.18 -34.64 10.16
CA SER A 240 26.57 -33.33 10.38
C SER A 240 26.84 -32.37 9.22
N ILE A 241 25.92 -31.38 9.08
CA ILE A 241 26.03 -30.27 8.13
C ILE A 241 25.63 -29.00 8.82
N THR A 242 26.45 -27.96 8.76
CA THR A 242 26.05 -26.60 9.16
C THR A 242 25.58 -25.85 7.92
N LEU A 243 24.33 -25.39 7.99
CA LEU A 243 23.68 -24.60 6.97
C LEU A 243 23.60 -23.14 7.41
N SER A 244 23.80 -22.22 6.48
CA SER A 244 23.57 -20.80 6.70
C SER A 244 22.81 -20.17 5.51
N TRP A 245 22.14 -19.06 5.75
CA TRP A 245 21.43 -18.28 4.75
C TRP A 245 21.47 -16.79 5.10
N PRO A 246 21.27 -15.87 4.14
CA PRO A 246 21.13 -14.45 4.44
C PRO A 246 20.02 -14.21 5.45
N ALA A 247 20.31 -13.48 6.51
CA ALA A 247 19.32 -13.19 7.53
C ALA A 247 18.12 -12.41 6.95
N VAL A 248 16.91 -12.90 7.19
CA VAL A 248 15.69 -12.14 6.86
C VAL A 248 15.48 -11.10 7.94
N PRO A 249 15.47 -9.80 7.61
CA PRO A 249 15.32 -8.74 8.61
C PRO A 249 14.07 -8.92 9.46
N GLY A 250 14.24 -8.97 10.78
CA GLY A 250 13.16 -9.14 11.74
C GLY A 250 12.53 -10.51 11.81
N ALA A 251 13.14 -11.53 11.21
CA ALA A 251 12.74 -12.92 11.40
C ALA A 251 12.98 -13.35 12.86
N PRO A 252 11.94 -13.73 13.63
CA PRO A 252 12.12 -14.14 15.02
C PRO A 252 12.80 -15.50 15.15
N SER A 253 12.59 -16.38 14.20
CA SER A 253 13.17 -17.72 14.11
C SER A 253 12.96 -18.31 12.72
N TYR A 254 13.65 -19.41 12.45
CA TYR A 254 13.58 -20.14 11.18
C TYR A 254 13.26 -21.60 11.42
N ARG A 255 12.58 -22.23 10.48
CA ARG A 255 12.43 -23.69 10.39
C ARG A 255 13.11 -24.19 9.14
N VAL A 256 14.06 -25.08 9.31
CA VAL A 256 14.68 -25.86 8.22
C VAL A 256 13.89 -27.16 8.07
N LYS A 257 13.45 -27.43 6.85
CA LYS A 257 12.88 -28.71 6.43
C LYS A 257 13.95 -29.44 5.62
N TYR A 258 14.26 -30.70 5.97
CA TYR A 258 15.24 -31.50 5.25
C TYR A 258 14.78 -32.96 5.09
N ASP A 259 15.22 -33.62 4.03
CA ASP A 259 14.76 -34.94 3.62
C ASP A 259 15.78 -35.62 2.70
N THR A 260 15.80 -36.94 2.69
CA THR A 260 16.58 -37.78 1.77
C THR A 260 15.86 -38.09 0.45
N LYS A 261 14.52 -37.98 0.47
CA LYS A 261 13.66 -38.03 -0.73
C LYS A 261 12.83 -36.76 -0.74
N PRO A 262 12.69 -36.08 -1.89
CA PRO A 262 12.03 -34.77 -1.89
C PRO A 262 10.67 -34.76 -1.21
N TRP A 263 10.66 -34.40 0.07
CA TRP A 263 9.54 -34.07 0.94
C TRP A 263 8.58 -35.24 1.28
N GLN A 264 9.02 -36.50 1.19
CA GLN A 264 8.21 -37.68 1.49
C GLN A 264 8.26 -38.06 3.00
N SER A 265 9.42 -37.92 3.64
CA SER A 265 9.63 -38.23 5.07
C SER A 265 10.39 -37.11 5.79
N SER A 266 9.87 -35.89 5.68
CA SER A 266 10.58 -34.68 6.04
C SER A 266 10.86 -34.55 7.54
N GLN A 267 12.10 -34.22 7.86
CA GLN A 267 12.54 -33.84 9.19
C GLN A 267 12.58 -32.30 9.30
N TYR A 268 12.55 -31.82 10.53
CA TYR A 268 12.48 -30.39 10.81
C TYR A 268 13.43 -30.02 11.95
N ALA A 269 14.13 -28.89 11.77
CA ALA A 269 14.94 -28.27 12.80
C ALA A 269 14.61 -26.76 12.86
N THR A 270 14.71 -26.16 14.05
CA THR A 270 14.40 -24.74 14.26
C THR A 270 15.59 -24.02 14.87
N THR A 271 15.77 -22.75 14.50
CA THR A 271 16.83 -21.90 15.04
C THR A 271 16.36 -20.45 15.12
N THR A 272 16.92 -19.67 16.05
CA THR A 272 16.69 -18.23 16.15
C THR A 272 17.74 -17.42 15.38
N THR A 273 18.77 -18.08 14.85
CA THR A 273 19.82 -17.47 14.02
C THR A 273 19.62 -17.88 12.55
N ASN A 274 20.34 -17.23 11.65
CA ASN A 274 20.36 -17.57 10.22
C ASN A 274 21.32 -18.72 9.86
N SER A 275 21.63 -19.56 10.83
CA SER A 275 22.47 -20.75 10.68
C SER A 275 21.98 -21.86 11.61
N ILE A 276 22.22 -23.12 11.22
CA ILE A 276 21.90 -24.31 12.02
C ILE A 276 22.79 -25.48 11.65
N THR A 277 23.18 -26.27 12.63
CA THR A 277 23.85 -27.54 12.40
C THR A 277 22.87 -28.71 12.49
N LEU A 278 22.63 -29.39 11.40
CA LEU A 278 21.89 -30.65 11.34
C LEU A 278 22.82 -31.77 11.75
N GLN A 279 22.44 -32.59 12.69
CA GLN A 279 23.24 -33.70 13.24
C GLN A 279 22.57 -35.04 12.98
N LYS A 280 23.31 -36.15 13.25
CA LYS A 280 22.86 -37.51 13.06
C LYS A 280 22.40 -37.81 11.63
N LEU A 281 23.08 -37.23 10.66
CA LEU A 281 22.85 -37.49 9.25
C LEU A 281 23.63 -38.76 8.84
N THR A 282 23.14 -39.49 7.85
CA THR A 282 23.82 -40.66 7.29
C THR A 282 24.99 -40.22 6.38
N PRO A 283 26.20 -40.67 6.62
CA PRO A 283 27.36 -40.32 5.80
C PRO A 283 27.12 -40.62 4.30
N GLY A 284 27.55 -39.72 3.43
CA GLY A 284 27.43 -39.85 1.97
C GLY A 284 26.01 -39.80 1.40
N THR A 285 25.02 -39.73 2.26
CA THR A 285 23.61 -39.67 1.84
C THR A 285 23.24 -38.25 1.41
N ARG A 286 22.55 -38.14 0.26
CA ARG A 286 22.05 -36.86 -0.26
C ARG A 286 20.81 -36.43 0.50
N TYR A 287 20.83 -35.19 0.98
CA TYR A 287 19.68 -34.51 1.58
C TYR A 287 19.30 -33.27 0.76
N TRP A 288 18.02 -32.91 0.79
CA TRP A 288 17.55 -31.61 0.34
C TRP A 288 17.11 -30.81 1.55
N ALA A 289 17.50 -29.52 1.62
CA ALA A 289 17.14 -28.62 2.70
C ALA A 289 16.50 -27.34 2.16
N LYS A 290 15.50 -26.82 2.86
CA LYS A 290 14.88 -25.52 2.59
C LYS A 290 14.44 -24.84 3.88
N VAL A 291 14.37 -23.50 3.88
CA VAL A 291 14.20 -22.70 5.07
C VAL A 291 12.97 -21.80 4.95
N ARG A 292 12.23 -21.59 6.05
CA ARG A 292 11.16 -20.60 6.18
C ARG A 292 11.30 -19.77 7.45
N VAL A 293 10.66 -18.58 7.47
CA VAL A 293 10.57 -17.75 8.66
C VAL A 293 9.39 -18.19 9.54
N MET A 294 9.62 -18.21 10.85
CA MET A 294 8.64 -18.56 11.88
C MET A 294 8.41 -17.39 12.83
N SER A 295 7.20 -17.27 13.38
CA SER A 295 6.91 -16.39 14.50
C SER A 295 7.48 -16.95 15.80
N LYS A 296 7.55 -16.12 16.86
CA LYS A 296 7.88 -16.59 18.22
C LYS A 296 6.90 -17.63 18.75
N SER A 297 5.65 -17.62 18.29
CA SER A 297 4.62 -18.59 18.66
C SER A 297 4.59 -19.84 17.79
N GLY A 298 5.56 -20.01 16.84
CA GLY A 298 5.64 -21.19 15.98
C GLY A 298 4.78 -21.12 14.71
N SER A 299 4.07 -20.01 14.44
CA SER A 299 3.30 -19.84 13.21
C SER A 299 4.22 -19.52 12.01
N PHE A 300 3.80 -19.91 10.81
CA PHE A 300 4.54 -19.63 9.58
C PHE A 300 4.39 -18.15 9.18
N LEU A 301 5.51 -17.46 8.93
CA LEU A 301 5.53 -16.07 8.49
C LEU A 301 5.95 -15.94 7.02
N SER A 302 6.58 -16.97 6.44
CA SER A 302 6.87 -17.04 5.02
C SER A 302 6.65 -18.45 4.48
N ASP A 303 6.61 -18.59 3.16
CA ASP A 303 6.81 -19.87 2.51
C ASP A 303 8.27 -20.34 2.64
N TYR A 304 8.51 -21.61 2.26
CA TYR A 304 9.87 -22.12 2.17
C TYR A 304 10.60 -21.50 0.99
N GLY A 305 11.84 -21.10 1.22
CA GLY A 305 12.77 -20.70 0.19
C GLY A 305 13.16 -21.84 -0.77
N PRO A 306 13.96 -21.54 -1.77
CA PRO A 306 14.50 -22.54 -2.68
C PRO A 306 15.25 -23.64 -1.92
N LYS A 307 15.16 -24.88 -2.43
CA LYS A 307 15.89 -26.01 -1.88
C LYS A 307 17.37 -25.94 -2.23
N ALA A 308 18.21 -26.38 -1.32
CA ALA A 308 19.62 -26.72 -1.57
C ALA A 308 19.81 -28.21 -1.43
N GLU A 309 20.72 -28.74 -2.21
CA GLU A 309 21.21 -30.11 -2.08
C GLU A 309 22.41 -30.12 -1.14
N VAL A 310 22.44 -31.03 -0.18
CA VAL A 310 23.45 -31.08 0.87
C VAL A 310 23.86 -32.55 1.13
N ILE A 311 25.13 -32.80 1.21
CA ILE A 311 25.68 -34.17 1.45
C ILE A 311 26.66 -34.11 2.63
N PRO A 312 26.44 -34.88 3.72
CA PRO A 312 27.42 -35.07 4.77
C PRO A 312 28.71 -35.69 4.23
N GLY A 313 29.84 -35.37 4.81
CA GLY A 313 31.15 -35.94 4.42
C GLY A 313 32.27 -35.00 4.79
N THR A 314 33.52 -35.47 4.63
CA THR A 314 34.71 -34.65 4.85
C THR A 314 34.74 -33.45 3.91
N ALA A 315 35.30 -32.34 4.38
CA ALA A 315 35.54 -31.16 3.53
C ALA A 315 36.32 -31.57 2.29
N PRO A 316 36.16 -30.91 1.12
CA PRO A 316 37.03 -31.16 -0.02
C PRO A 316 38.46 -30.97 0.44
N THR A 317 39.27 -32.06 0.40
CA THR A 317 40.70 -31.95 0.52
C THR A 317 41.17 -31.15 -0.71
N THR A 318 41.98 -30.14 -0.47
CA THR A 318 42.80 -29.52 -1.53
C THR A 318 43.40 -30.61 -2.40
N PRO A 319 43.37 -30.52 -3.74
CA PRO A 319 43.95 -31.56 -4.57
C PRO A 319 45.41 -31.72 -4.21
N THR A 320 45.77 -32.88 -3.69
CA THR A 320 47.17 -33.34 -3.52
C THR A 320 47.79 -33.43 -4.89
N PRO A 321 48.97 -32.86 -5.15
CA PRO A 321 49.64 -33.04 -6.42
C PRO A 321 49.91 -34.52 -6.66
N THR A 322 49.66 -34.96 -7.86
CA THR A 322 49.90 -36.31 -8.37
C THR A 322 51.31 -36.76 -8.05
N PRO A 323 51.57 -37.96 -7.49
CA PRO A 323 52.90 -38.43 -7.22
C PRO A 323 53.60 -38.77 -8.53
N THR A 324 54.78 -38.17 -8.75
CA THR A 324 55.72 -38.53 -9.78
C THR A 324 56.33 -39.90 -9.43
N PRO A 325 56.57 -40.80 -10.40
CA PRO A 325 57.02 -42.14 -10.12
C PRO A 325 58.45 -42.20 -9.52
N SER A 326 58.56 -43.04 -8.50
CA SER A 326 59.79 -43.32 -7.73
C SER A 326 60.87 -43.97 -8.63
N PRO A 327 62.15 -43.55 -8.58
CA PRO A 327 63.26 -44.35 -9.05
C PRO A 327 63.82 -45.26 -7.95
N THR A 328 64.25 -46.45 -8.38
CA THR A 328 64.81 -47.60 -7.71
C THR A 328 66.03 -47.29 -6.83
N PRO A 329 66.25 -48.01 -5.70
CA PRO A 329 67.32 -47.73 -4.75
C PRO A 329 68.69 -48.29 -5.20
N THR A 330 69.72 -47.57 -4.88
CA THR A 330 71.11 -48.07 -4.87
C THR A 330 71.95 -47.40 -3.77
N PRO A 331 73.00 -47.94 -3.23
CA PRO A 331 73.22 -48.33 -1.85
C PRO A 331 73.94 -47.27 -1.00
N THR A 332 73.82 -47.46 0.33
CA THR A 332 74.52 -46.74 1.42
C THR A 332 76.07 -46.87 1.28
N PRO A 333 76.79 -45.79 1.59
CA PRO A 333 77.66 -45.88 2.76
C PRO A 333 77.83 -44.60 3.61
N SER A 334 78.06 -44.93 4.88
CA SER A 334 78.87 -44.26 5.92
C SER A 334 78.64 -42.79 6.31
N THR A 335 78.34 -42.65 7.59
CA THR A 335 78.36 -41.48 8.48
C THR A 335 79.60 -40.60 8.34
N PRO A 336 79.43 -39.31 8.36
CA PRO A 336 80.24 -38.49 9.27
C PRO A 336 79.50 -37.41 10.01
N THR A 337 79.88 -37.22 11.27
CA THR A 337 80.05 -36.06 12.15
C THR A 337 79.11 -34.89 12.05
N PRO A 338 78.56 -34.38 13.19
CA PRO A 338 77.60 -33.32 13.26
C PRO A 338 78.20 -31.94 12.93
N SER A 339 77.55 -31.22 12.01
CA SER A 339 77.78 -29.81 11.70
C SER A 339 76.82 -28.92 12.46
N PRO A 340 77.19 -27.71 12.84
CA PRO A 340 76.49 -26.91 13.81
C PRO A 340 75.08 -26.44 13.32
N THR A 341 74.13 -26.39 14.27
CA THR A 341 72.81 -25.87 14.19
C THR A 341 72.75 -24.47 13.52
N PRO A 342 71.99 -24.26 12.41
CA PRO A 342 71.76 -22.86 11.95
C PRO A 342 70.87 -22.08 12.91
N THR A 343 71.41 -20.97 13.30
CA THR A 343 70.68 -19.88 14.04
C THR A 343 69.36 -19.57 13.33
N PRO A 344 68.23 -19.42 14.06
CA PRO A 344 66.95 -19.04 13.42
C PRO A 344 67.11 -17.67 12.77
N THR A 345 66.87 -17.61 11.48
CA THR A 345 66.71 -16.36 10.73
C THR A 345 65.59 -15.55 11.36
N PRO A 346 65.75 -14.24 11.65
CA PRO A 346 64.69 -13.43 12.19
C PRO A 346 63.51 -13.42 11.23
N SER A 347 62.34 -13.82 11.72
CA SER A 347 61.05 -13.64 11.03
C SER A 347 60.90 -12.15 10.78
N THR A 348 61.05 -11.74 9.50
CA THR A 348 60.69 -10.36 9.10
C THR A 348 59.21 -10.19 9.32
N ALA A 349 58.86 -9.35 10.32
CA ALA A 349 57.51 -8.88 10.48
C ALA A 349 57.02 -8.31 9.14
N PRO A 350 55.76 -8.50 8.75
CA PRO A 350 55.22 -7.95 7.53
C PRO A 350 55.47 -6.43 7.48
N PRO A 351 55.88 -5.89 6.33
CA PRO A 351 56.22 -4.46 6.23
C PRO A 351 55.02 -3.60 6.68
N THR A 352 55.21 -2.81 7.72
CA THR A 352 54.23 -1.82 8.17
C THR A 352 54.27 -0.63 7.25
N LEU A 353 53.10 -0.25 6.69
CA LEU A 353 53.00 0.91 5.83
C LEU A 353 53.36 2.22 6.61
N ALA A 354 54.37 2.93 6.12
CA ALA A 354 54.78 4.22 6.70
C ALA A 354 53.82 5.38 6.32
N PRO A 355 53.75 6.47 7.11
CA PRO A 355 53.05 7.68 6.73
C PRO A 355 53.55 8.24 5.37
N GLY A 356 52.62 8.69 4.51
CA GLY A 356 52.94 9.17 3.16
C GLY A 356 52.89 8.09 2.09
N GLY A 357 52.40 6.89 2.42
CA GLY A 357 52.25 5.79 1.47
C GLY A 357 51.20 6.08 0.36
N PRO A 358 51.16 5.21 -0.67
CA PRO A 358 50.23 5.41 -1.81
C PRO A 358 48.77 5.31 -1.37
N ALA A 359 47.92 6.18 -1.92
CA ALA A 359 46.48 6.14 -1.69
C ALA A 359 45.85 4.87 -2.28
N PRO A 360 44.78 4.29 -1.68
CA PRO A 360 44.06 3.17 -2.21
C PRO A 360 43.54 3.44 -3.65
N THR A 361 43.75 2.48 -4.54
CA THR A 361 43.28 2.49 -5.94
C THR A 361 42.21 1.46 -6.19
N GLY A 362 41.61 1.42 -7.39
CA GLY A 362 40.63 0.41 -7.76
C GLY A 362 39.31 0.51 -6.95
N LEU A 363 38.98 1.67 -6.42
CA LEU A 363 37.72 1.86 -5.68
C LEU A 363 36.52 1.53 -6.56
N LYS A 364 35.74 0.56 -6.12
CA LYS A 364 34.47 0.12 -6.74
C LYS A 364 33.36 0.16 -5.73
N VAL A 365 32.23 0.72 -6.10
CA VAL A 365 31.03 0.73 -5.30
C VAL A 365 29.93 -0.03 -6.04
N THR A 366 29.45 -1.12 -5.43
CA THR A 366 28.38 -1.96 -5.98
C THR A 366 27.13 -1.78 -5.14
N THR A 367 26.03 -1.36 -5.73
CA THR A 367 24.74 -1.26 -5.07
C THR A 367 24.20 -2.66 -4.78
N LEU A 368 23.86 -2.94 -3.53
CA LEU A 368 23.28 -4.20 -3.09
C LEU A 368 21.74 -4.12 -3.07
N ASN A 369 21.21 -2.98 -2.60
CA ASN A 369 19.77 -2.66 -2.59
C ASN A 369 19.59 -1.14 -2.44
N SER A 370 18.34 -0.70 -2.22
CA SER A 370 17.99 0.73 -2.11
C SER A 370 18.64 1.47 -0.92
N SER A 371 19.24 0.77 0.03
CA SER A 371 19.82 1.37 1.25
C SER A 371 21.18 0.83 1.61
N SER A 372 21.82 0.02 0.75
CA SER A 372 23.14 -0.56 1.02
C SER A 372 24.01 -0.69 -0.21
N VAL A 373 25.31 -0.52 0.00
CA VAL A 373 26.34 -0.71 -1.02
C VAL A 373 27.50 -1.53 -0.47
N LYS A 374 28.19 -2.28 -1.33
CA LYS A 374 29.50 -2.84 -1.07
C LYS A 374 30.55 -1.91 -1.68
N VAL A 375 31.45 -1.41 -0.87
CA VAL A 375 32.60 -0.61 -1.26
C VAL A 375 33.82 -1.52 -1.22
N SER A 376 34.60 -1.60 -2.29
CA SER A 376 35.81 -2.43 -2.38
C SER A 376 36.92 -1.69 -3.11
N TRP A 377 38.16 -2.04 -2.84
CA TRP A 377 39.37 -1.41 -3.41
C TRP A 377 40.52 -2.42 -3.50
N THR A 378 41.57 -2.04 -4.22
CA THR A 378 42.80 -2.84 -4.28
C THR A 378 43.50 -2.81 -2.91
N PRO A 379 43.79 -3.98 -2.29
CA PRO A 379 44.45 -4.02 -0.99
C PRO A 379 45.87 -3.46 -1.09
N ILE A 380 46.29 -2.73 -0.07
CA ILE A 380 47.65 -2.24 0.06
C ILE A 380 48.40 -3.15 1.04
N PRO A 381 49.49 -3.77 0.63
CA PRO A 381 50.30 -4.62 1.51
C PRO A 381 50.74 -3.85 2.76
N GLY A 382 50.61 -4.47 3.92
CA GLY A 382 50.97 -3.87 5.21
C GLY A 382 50.00 -2.80 5.72
N ALA A 383 48.87 -2.59 5.08
CA ALA A 383 47.85 -1.63 5.54
C ALA A 383 47.10 -2.19 6.77
N PRO A 384 47.20 -1.58 7.98
CA PRO A 384 46.58 -2.12 9.18
C PRO A 384 45.05 -1.97 9.16
N ARG A 385 44.55 -0.86 8.67
CA ARG A 385 43.12 -0.54 8.59
C ARG A 385 42.83 0.46 7.48
N TYR A 386 41.57 0.46 7.00
CA TYR A 386 41.05 1.40 6.04
C TYR A 386 39.94 2.26 6.64
N ARG A 387 39.84 3.50 6.19
CA ARG A 387 38.73 4.39 6.49
C ARG A 387 38.02 4.78 5.22
N VAL A 388 36.76 4.37 5.09
CA VAL A 388 35.85 4.81 4.04
C VAL A 388 35.18 6.10 4.50
N LYS A 389 35.28 7.14 3.69
CA LYS A 389 34.52 8.41 3.85
C LYS A 389 33.40 8.39 2.82
N TYR A 390 32.19 8.70 3.24
CA TYR A 390 31.04 8.81 2.33
C TYR A 390 30.09 9.93 2.74
N ASP A 391 29.43 10.57 1.75
CA ASP A 391 28.56 11.72 1.95
C ASP A 391 27.57 11.87 0.79
N VAL A 392 26.48 12.64 1.00
CA VAL A 392 25.41 13.00 0.05
C VAL A 392 25.82 14.19 -0.74
N ASP A 393 26.86 14.70 -1.00
CA ASP A 393 27.34 15.82 -1.83
C ASP A 393 27.62 17.16 -1.11
N PRO A 394 28.65 17.84 -1.51
CA PRO A 394 30.03 17.37 -1.50
C PRO A 394 30.65 17.56 -0.11
N TRP A 395 30.69 16.47 0.68
CA TRP A 395 31.51 16.36 1.91
C TRP A 395 31.11 17.28 3.10
N ASN A 396 29.87 17.80 3.13
CA ASN A 396 29.38 18.73 4.16
C ASN A 396 28.96 18.05 5.47
N THR A 397 28.57 16.77 5.42
CA THR A 397 28.12 15.98 6.59
C THR A 397 28.75 14.61 6.59
N SER A 398 30.03 14.55 6.28
CA SER A 398 30.76 13.30 6.01
C SER A 398 30.60 12.25 7.09
N GLN A 399 30.22 11.06 6.65
CA GLN A 399 30.17 9.85 7.46
C GLN A 399 31.39 8.97 7.21
N TYR A 400 31.70 8.12 8.17
CA TYR A 400 32.89 7.31 8.16
C TYR A 400 32.61 5.89 8.60
N ALA A 401 33.25 4.94 7.95
CA ALA A 401 33.32 3.55 8.35
C ALA A 401 34.76 3.06 8.30
N ALA A 402 35.11 2.09 9.12
CA ALA A 402 36.46 1.53 9.19
C ALA A 402 36.40 0.01 9.10
N THR A 403 37.41 -0.58 8.44
CA THR A 403 37.57 -2.04 8.29
C THR A 403 39.05 -2.40 8.18
N THR A 404 39.40 -3.62 8.51
CA THR A 404 40.70 -4.22 8.24
C THR A 404 40.78 -4.84 6.84
N ASP A 405 39.62 -5.12 6.24
CA ASP A 405 39.51 -5.76 4.92
C ASP A 405 39.55 -4.72 3.80
N SER A 406 39.85 -5.17 2.57
CA SER A 406 39.80 -4.34 1.37
C SER A 406 38.38 -4.13 0.82
N SER A 407 37.37 -4.42 1.61
CA SER A 407 35.97 -4.11 1.30
C SER A 407 35.12 -3.94 2.56
N ILE A 408 34.01 -3.20 2.42
CA ILE A 408 33.04 -3.01 3.50
C ILE A 408 31.64 -2.87 2.92
N THR A 409 30.64 -3.39 3.62
CA THR A 409 29.23 -3.14 3.30
C THR A 409 28.71 -2.01 4.17
N LEU A 410 28.23 -0.94 3.52
CA LEU A 410 27.58 0.18 4.18
C LEU A 410 26.08 0.01 4.05
N THR A 411 25.36 0.17 5.16
CA THR A 411 23.89 0.01 5.25
C THR A 411 23.26 1.26 5.86
N GLY A 412 21.93 1.38 5.75
CA GLY A 412 21.19 2.51 6.29
C GLY A 412 21.34 3.80 5.46
N LEU A 413 21.78 3.68 4.21
CA LEU A 413 21.86 4.77 3.27
C LEU A 413 20.45 5.16 2.80
N THR A 414 20.26 6.43 2.42
CA THR A 414 18.98 6.94 1.95
C THR A 414 18.74 6.55 0.49
N PRO A 415 17.64 5.89 0.15
CA PRO A 415 17.26 5.57 -1.23
C PRO A 415 17.18 6.83 -2.12
N ARG A 416 17.34 6.65 -3.43
CA ARG A 416 17.31 7.72 -4.46
C ARG A 416 18.28 8.86 -4.20
N THR A 417 19.33 8.59 -3.45
CA THR A 417 20.31 9.61 -3.05
C THR A 417 21.66 9.28 -3.67
N ALA A 418 22.30 10.29 -4.23
CA ALA A 418 23.66 10.18 -4.75
C ALA A 418 24.65 10.31 -3.60
N TYR A 419 25.49 9.31 -3.42
CA TYR A 419 26.57 9.28 -2.46
C TYR A 419 27.91 9.31 -3.16
N SER A 420 28.86 10.03 -2.59
CA SER A 420 30.27 10.03 -2.97
C SER A 420 31.06 9.22 -1.95
N PHE A 421 32.00 8.38 -2.41
CA PHE A 421 32.82 7.49 -1.60
C PHE A 421 34.30 7.70 -1.90
N LYS A 422 35.14 7.65 -0.88
CA LYS A 422 36.62 7.59 -0.99
C LYS A 422 37.24 6.87 0.19
N VAL A 423 38.43 6.29 -0.01
CA VAL A 423 39.10 5.42 0.97
C VAL A 423 40.51 5.88 1.22
N ARG A 424 41.00 5.74 2.43
CA ARG A 424 42.42 5.90 2.82
C ARG A 424 42.85 4.86 3.84
N VAL A 425 44.16 4.68 4.03
CA VAL A 425 44.74 3.82 5.05
C VAL A 425 44.93 4.63 6.35
N MET A 426 44.73 3.97 7.49
CA MET A 426 45.08 4.48 8.80
C MET A 426 45.71 3.36 9.65
N ASP A 427 46.49 3.76 10.66
CA ASP A 427 47.06 2.82 11.65
C ASP A 427 45.98 2.33 12.64
N ASN A 428 46.34 1.46 13.56
CA ASN A 428 45.46 0.91 14.59
C ASN A 428 44.99 2.00 15.58
N ASN A 429 45.70 3.10 15.72
CA ASN A 429 45.38 4.23 16.60
C ASN A 429 44.55 5.29 15.90
N GLY A 430 44.26 5.11 14.59
CA GLY A 430 43.43 6.03 13.79
C GLY A 430 44.21 7.16 13.10
N LYS A 431 45.55 7.18 13.18
CA LYS A 431 46.40 8.14 12.47
C LYS A 431 46.42 7.75 10.99
N PHE A 432 46.35 8.74 10.12
CA PHE A 432 46.31 8.52 8.66
C PHE A 432 47.70 8.23 8.10
N LEU A 433 47.77 7.15 7.33
CA LEU A 433 49.00 6.71 6.68
C LEU A 433 49.05 7.08 5.18
N THR A 434 47.87 7.36 4.58
CA THR A 434 47.77 7.78 3.18
C THR A 434 46.77 8.93 3.04
N ASP A 435 46.83 9.61 1.89
CA ASP A 435 45.72 10.44 1.43
C ASP A 435 44.54 9.58 0.99
N TYR A 436 43.39 10.23 0.70
CA TYR A 436 42.25 9.56 0.10
C TYR A 436 42.53 9.25 -1.39
N GLY A 437 42.16 8.04 -1.79
CA GLY A 437 42.09 7.67 -3.20
C GLY A 437 41.00 8.42 -3.95
N SER A 438 40.84 8.10 -5.23
CA SER A 438 39.82 8.69 -6.12
C SER A 438 38.41 8.56 -5.54
N THR A 439 37.56 9.55 -5.85
CA THR A 439 36.15 9.55 -5.45
C THR A 439 35.31 8.80 -6.47
N VAL A 440 34.42 7.92 -5.98
CA VAL A 440 33.39 7.24 -6.79
C VAL A 440 32.02 7.74 -6.33
N LYS A 441 31.17 8.12 -7.28
CA LYS A 441 29.79 8.57 -7.03
C LYS A 441 28.79 7.51 -7.49
N VAL A 442 27.82 7.15 -6.63
CA VAL A 442 26.75 6.19 -6.94
C VAL A 442 25.43 6.73 -6.44
N THR A 443 24.40 6.63 -7.28
CA THR A 443 23.02 6.93 -6.86
C THR A 443 22.32 5.63 -6.47
N LEU A 444 21.78 5.58 -5.26
CA LEU A 444 21.02 4.43 -4.78
C LEU A 444 19.66 4.33 -5.49
N PRO A 445 19.18 3.11 -5.79
CA PRO A 445 17.86 2.92 -6.36
C PRO A 445 16.75 3.32 -5.37
N ALA A 446 15.54 3.52 -5.88
CA ALA A 446 14.35 3.68 -5.05
C ALA A 446 14.05 2.42 -4.23
N VAL A 447 13.28 2.58 -3.17
CA VAL A 447 12.66 1.41 -2.51
C VAL A 447 11.56 0.92 -3.45
N PRO A 448 11.60 -0.33 -3.89
CA PRO A 448 10.51 -0.90 -4.67
C PRO A 448 9.19 -0.72 -3.90
N THR A 449 8.18 -0.21 -4.57
CA THR A 449 6.86 0.05 -3.97
C THR A 449 5.81 -0.52 -4.92
N PRO A 450 4.88 -1.36 -4.45
CA PRO A 450 3.83 -1.87 -5.30
C PRO A 450 2.88 -0.75 -5.73
N LEU A 451 2.25 -0.94 -6.86
CA LEU A 451 1.22 -0.08 -7.42
C LEU A 451 -0.12 -0.83 -7.34
N VAL A 452 -1.15 -0.19 -6.78
CA VAL A 452 -2.50 -0.76 -6.72
C VAL A 452 -3.36 -0.13 -7.82
N VAL A 453 -3.83 -0.95 -8.76
CA VAL A 453 -4.65 -0.53 -9.89
C VAL A 453 -6.02 -1.18 -9.84
N SER A 454 -7.05 -0.49 -10.32
CA SER A 454 -8.42 -1.00 -10.31
C SER A 454 -9.14 -0.72 -11.60
N SER A 455 -10.16 -1.56 -11.92
CA SER A 455 -11.21 -1.30 -12.89
C SER A 455 -12.55 -1.32 -12.20
N TYR A 456 -13.42 -0.38 -12.55
CA TYR A 456 -14.75 -0.29 -11.99
C TYR A 456 -15.77 0.34 -12.95
N ASN A 457 -16.61 -0.47 -13.55
CA ASN A 457 -17.82 0.04 -14.21
C ASN A 457 -18.79 0.51 -13.12
N VAL A 458 -19.08 1.82 -13.08
CA VAL A 458 -19.87 2.46 -12.02
C VAL A 458 -21.35 2.58 -12.35
N ARG A 459 -21.79 2.03 -13.46
CA ARG A 459 -23.13 2.11 -14.02
C ARG A 459 -23.59 3.56 -14.23
N CYS A 460 -24.00 3.89 -15.42
CA CYS A 460 -24.44 5.23 -15.80
C CYS A 460 -25.59 5.74 -14.92
N HIS A 461 -25.58 7.06 -14.67
CA HIS A 461 -26.59 7.69 -13.80
C HIS A 461 -28.00 7.73 -14.38
N ASN A 462 -28.11 7.68 -15.70
CA ASN A 462 -29.35 7.74 -16.49
C ASN A 462 -29.75 6.40 -17.11
N CYS A 463 -29.05 5.32 -16.79
CA CYS A 463 -29.41 3.97 -17.18
C CYS A 463 -30.40 3.37 -16.18
N SER A 464 -31.26 2.48 -16.66
CA SER A 464 -32.18 1.70 -15.84
C SER A 464 -32.39 0.33 -16.45
N SER A 465 -32.18 -0.72 -15.67
CA SER A 465 -32.55 -2.09 -16.04
C SER A 465 -33.97 -2.47 -15.63
N GLY A 466 -34.66 -1.60 -14.88
CA GLY A 466 -35.95 -1.90 -14.28
C GLY A 466 -35.89 -2.86 -13.09
N LEU A 467 -34.70 -3.30 -12.68
CA LEU A 467 -34.52 -4.24 -11.57
C LEU A 467 -34.62 -3.51 -10.22
N ALA A 468 -35.30 -4.14 -9.25
CA ALA A 468 -35.56 -3.54 -7.93
C ALA A 468 -34.27 -3.19 -7.14
N GLU A 469 -33.17 -3.89 -7.41
CA GLU A 469 -31.87 -3.67 -6.74
C GLU A 469 -31.08 -2.52 -7.39
N GLU A 470 -31.36 -2.13 -8.62
CA GLU A 470 -30.76 -0.95 -9.25
C GLU A 470 -31.33 0.33 -8.60
N LYS A 471 -30.50 1.00 -7.83
CA LYS A 471 -30.88 2.28 -7.22
C LYS A 471 -30.31 3.43 -8.06
N PRO A 472 -31.02 4.59 -8.10
CA PRO A 472 -30.53 5.75 -8.82
C PRO A 472 -29.18 6.23 -8.30
N TRP A 473 -28.39 6.90 -9.16
CA TRP A 473 -27.07 7.43 -8.79
C TRP A 473 -27.08 8.22 -7.49
N SER A 474 -28.08 9.05 -7.28
CA SER A 474 -28.23 9.85 -6.05
C SER A 474 -28.22 9.02 -4.75
N THR A 475 -28.63 7.76 -4.82
CA THR A 475 -28.65 6.83 -3.69
C THR A 475 -27.35 6.04 -3.57
N ARG A 476 -26.75 5.58 -4.68
CA ARG A 476 -25.59 4.68 -4.67
C ARG A 476 -24.24 5.40 -4.75
N ARG A 477 -24.20 6.68 -5.10
CA ARG A 477 -22.98 7.47 -5.33
C ARG A 477 -21.96 7.43 -4.20
N THR A 478 -22.43 7.54 -2.96
CA THR A 478 -21.56 7.48 -1.76
C THR A 478 -20.98 6.10 -1.53
N LEU A 479 -21.72 5.05 -1.90
CA LEU A 479 -21.24 3.66 -1.79
C LEU A 479 -20.21 3.33 -2.87
N VAL A 480 -20.38 3.86 -4.09
CA VAL A 480 -19.36 3.76 -5.15
C VAL A 480 -18.06 4.42 -4.69
N ALA A 481 -18.13 5.65 -4.16
CA ALA A 481 -16.96 6.32 -3.59
C ALA A 481 -16.34 5.55 -2.42
N GLN A 482 -17.18 4.98 -1.55
CA GLN A 482 -16.72 4.17 -0.42
C GLN A 482 -16.04 2.87 -0.88
N THR A 483 -16.55 2.20 -1.93
CA THR A 483 -15.93 1.01 -2.52
C THR A 483 -14.52 1.34 -3.01
N ILE A 484 -14.35 2.45 -3.75
CA ILE A 484 -13.04 2.91 -4.23
C ILE A 484 -12.10 3.23 -3.06
N THR A 485 -12.58 3.99 -2.06
CA THR A 485 -11.71 4.37 -0.93
C THR A 485 -11.34 3.19 -0.03
N THR A 486 -12.20 2.18 0.07
CA THR A 486 -11.93 0.94 0.83
C THR A 486 -10.91 0.06 0.10
N ALA A 487 -11.00 -0.03 -1.23
CA ALA A 487 -10.04 -0.74 -2.07
C ALA A 487 -8.66 -0.05 -2.11
N ASP A 488 -8.60 1.26 -1.81
CA ASP A 488 -7.43 2.15 -1.73
C ASP A 488 -6.46 2.05 -2.95
N PRO A 489 -6.94 2.10 -4.20
CA PRO A 489 -6.09 2.04 -5.37
C PRO A 489 -5.33 3.36 -5.60
N ASP A 490 -4.22 3.27 -6.34
CA ASP A 490 -3.45 4.43 -6.81
C ASP A 490 -4.08 5.06 -8.05
N VAL A 491 -4.69 4.21 -8.90
CA VAL A 491 -5.38 4.58 -10.14
C VAL A 491 -6.57 3.68 -10.39
N VAL A 492 -7.65 4.24 -10.92
CA VAL A 492 -8.88 3.52 -11.27
C VAL A 492 -9.28 3.82 -12.71
N ALA A 493 -9.50 2.78 -13.48
CA ALA A 493 -10.23 2.81 -14.75
C ALA A 493 -11.73 2.80 -14.46
N LEU A 494 -12.45 3.81 -14.92
CA LEU A 494 -13.89 3.97 -14.69
C LEU A 494 -14.64 3.81 -16.01
N GLN A 495 -15.62 2.94 -16.06
CA GLN A 495 -16.53 2.80 -17.18
C GLN A 495 -17.93 3.27 -16.76
N GLU A 496 -18.71 3.72 -17.73
CA GLU A 496 -20.05 4.30 -17.55
C GLU A 496 -20.13 5.53 -16.63
N ALA A 497 -19.01 6.15 -16.31
CA ALA A 497 -18.98 7.40 -15.54
C ALA A 497 -19.39 8.58 -16.44
N GLN A 498 -20.67 8.70 -16.73
CA GLN A 498 -21.27 9.52 -17.79
C GLN A 498 -20.89 11.00 -17.76
N GLN A 499 -20.77 11.59 -18.97
CA GLN A 499 -20.52 13.02 -19.18
C GLN A 499 -21.78 13.87 -19.03
N SER A 500 -22.96 13.30 -19.29
CA SER A 500 -24.23 14.03 -19.20
C SER A 500 -24.44 14.63 -17.79
N TRP A 501 -25.15 15.75 -17.76
CA TRP A 501 -25.46 16.42 -16.51
C TRP A 501 -26.36 15.55 -15.61
N LEU A 502 -26.00 15.48 -14.35
CA LEU A 502 -26.86 14.90 -13.32
C LEU A 502 -28.15 15.71 -13.21
N ILE A 503 -29.25 15.01 -12.99
CA ILE A 503 -30.57 15.61 -12.81
C ILE A 503 -30.91 15.62 -11.31
N LYS A 504 -31.38 16.76 -10.80
CA LYS A 504 -31.91 16.89 -9.46
C LYS A 504 -33.33 16.28 -9.37
N PRO A 505 -33.83 16.01 -8.16
CA PRO A 505 -35.19 15.49 -7.99
C PRO A 505 -36.29 16.41 -8.56
N ASP A 506 -36.03 17.70 -8.69
CA ASP A 506 -36.94 18.69 -9.31
C ASP A 506 -36.84 18.71 -10.85
N GLY A 507 -36.09 17.82 -11.45
CA GLY A 507 -35.88 17.74 -12.90
C GLY A 507 -34.85 18.72 -13.46
N SER A 508 -34.29 19.63 -12.65
CA SER A 508 -33.29 20.59 -13.10
C SER A 508 -31.89 19.96 -13.21
N LYS A 509 -31.06 20.51 -14.11
CA LYS A 509 -29.66 20.07 -14.27
C LYS A 509 -28.78 20.55 -13.11
N GLN A 510 -27.86 19.67 -12.65
CA GLN A 510 -26.93 20.02 -11.56
C GLN A 510 -25.68 20.77 -12.01
N ASN A 511 -25.48 20.96 -13.32
CA ASN A 511 -24.21 21.44 -13.89
C ASN A 511 -22.99 20.66 -13.42
N LYS A 512 -23.16 19.35 -13.25
CA LYS A 512 -22.15 18.38 -12.82
C LYS A 512 -22.42 17.03 -13.47
N SER A 513 -21.40 16.42 -14.04
CA SER A 513 -21.46 15.08 -14.60
C SER A 513 -21.25 14.01 -13.50
N GLN A 514 -21.51 12.74 -13.83
CA GLN A 514 -21.35 11.65 -12.87
C GLN A 514 -19.89 11.49 -12.41
N PHE A 515 -18.92 11.59 -13.31
CA PHE A 515 -17.50 11.46 -12.94
C PHE A 515 -17.01 12.66 -12.10
N GLU A 516 -17.50 13.87 -12.38
CA GLU A 516 -17.21 15.05 -11.54
C GLU A 516 -17.74 14.89 -10.13
N ASP A 517 -18.97 14.42 -10.02
CA ASP A 517 -19.63 14.15 -8.74
C ASP A 517 -18.88 13.08 -7.93
N LEU A 518 -18.40 12.03 -8.59
CA LEU A 518 -17.63 10.98 -7.96
C LEU A 518 -16.27 11.51 -7.43
N VAL A 519 -15.56 12.31 -8.23
CA VAL A 519 -14.28 12.88 -7.79
C VAL A 519 -14.46 13.88 -6.67
N ASP A 520 -15.53 14.69 -6.68
CA ASP A 520 -15.85 15.59 -5.57
C ASP A 520 -16.17 14.83 -4.27
N LEU A 521 -16.85 13.67 -4.37
CA LEU A 521 -17.12 12.80 -3.22
C LEU A 521 -15.84 12.16 -2.65
N LEU A 522 -14.94 11.74 -3.52
CA LEU A 522 -13.65 11.18 -3.13
C LEU A 522 -12.75 12.27 -2.50
N GLY A 523 -12.87 13.52 -2.96
CA GLY A 523 -12.11 14.65 -2.47
C GLY A 523 -10.60 14.52 -2.73
N SER A 524 -9.82 15.47 -2.16
CA SER A 524 -8.35 15.37 -2.24
C SER A 524 -7.84 14.12 -1.49
N PRO A 525 -6.89 13.36 -2.05
CA PRO A 525 -6.01 13.70 -3.19
C PRO A 525 -6.43 13.11 -4.55
N TRP A 526 -7.70 12.83 -4.80
CA TRP A 526 -8.15 12.28 -6.06
C TRP A 526 -8.26 13.35 -7.16
N ALA A 527 -7.92 12.98 -8.39
CA ALA A 527 -8.02 13.82 -9.56
C ALA A 527 -8.35 13.01 -10.82
N LEU A 528 -8.97 13.67 -11.82
CA LEU A 528 -9.09 13.16 -13.18
C LEU A 528 -7.79 13.33 -13.95
N THR A 529 -7.52 12.45 -14.91
CA THR A 529 -6.39 12.60 -15.83
C THR A 529 -6.53 13.83 -16.72
N ASN A 530 -7.77 14.15 -17.12
CA ASN A 530 -8.05 15.41 -17.78
C ASN A 530 -8.36 16.49 -16.72
N PRO A 531 -7.60 17.60 -16.70
CA PRO A 531 -7.85 18.69 -15.76
C PRO A 531 -9.14 19.46 -16.03
N ALA A 532 -9.69 19.40 -17.25
CA ALA A 532 -10.99 20.00 -17.58
C ALA A 532 -12.11 19.10 -16.98
N ARG A 533 -12.92 19.67 -16.10
CA ARG A 533 -13.91 18.91 -15.35
C ARG A 533 -14.97 18.26 -16.23
N ASN A 534 -15.52 18.96 -17.22
CA ASN A 534 -16.53 18.45 -18.13
C ASN A 534 -15.95 17.86 -19.42
N ASN A 535 -14.64 17.88 -19.62
CA ASN A 535 -13.95 17.43 -20.82
C ASN A 535 -14.45 18.09 -22.15
N CYS A 536 -15.16 19.22 -22.04
CA CYS A 536 -15.71 19.96 -23.15
C CYS A 536 -15.35 21.42 -23.05
N VAL A 537 -14.70 21.96 -24.06
CA VAL A 537 -14.31 23.38 -24.09
C VAL A 537 -15.30 24.24 -24.87
N LYS A 538 -16.00 23.65 -25.85
CA LYS A 538 -16.84 24.40 -26.80
C LYS A 538 -18.35 24.27 -26.57
N SER A 539 -18.79 23.52 -25.57
CA SER A 539 -20.21 23.28 -25.32
C SER A 539 -20.62 23.61 -23.90
N THR A 540 -21.82 24.14 -23.74
CA THR A 540 -22.45 24.39 -22.47
C THR A 540 -23.01 23.11 -21.83
N THR A 541 -23.07 22.03 -22.58
CA THR A 541 -23.51 20.71 -22.10
C THR A 541 -22.46 19.65 -22.40
N PRO A 542 -22.13 18.77 -21.46
CA PRO A 542 -21.14 17.73 -21.66
C PRO A 542 -21.49 16.71 -22.78
N THR A 543 -22.77 16.59 -23.12
CA THR A 543 -23.26 15.70 -24.20
C THR A 543 -22.90 16.20 -25.59
N ASP A 544 -22.76 17.51 -25.74
CA ASP A 544 -22.49 18.14 -27.06
C ASP A 544 -20.99 18.39 -27.29
N CYS A 545 -20.14 17.65 -26.63
CA CYS A 545 -18.70 17.76 -26.77
C CYS A 545 -18.24 17.49 -28.19
N ALA A 546 -17.41 18.40 -28.75
CA ALA A 546 -16.59 18.10 -29.92
C ALA A 546 -15.47 17.13 -29.47
N TYR A 547 -15.59 15.88 -29.82
CA TYR A 547 -14.80 14.76 -29.31
C TYR A 547 -13.29 14.82 -29.62
N ALA A 548 -12.91 15.56 -30.67
CA ALA A 548 -11.54 15.51 -31.17
C ALA A 548 -10.49 16.15 -30.26
N ASP A 549 -10.88 17.12 -29.41
CA ASP A 549 -9.91 18.06 -28.90
C ASP A 549 -9.66 18.00 -27.40
N GLN A 550 -10.49 17.34 -26.59
CA GLN A 550 -10.57 17.68 -25.18
C GLN A 550 -10.53 16.49 -24.22
N GLY A 551 -10.13 15.33 -24.70
CA GLY A 551 -10.15 14.14 -23.85
C GLY A 551 -11.56 13.69 -23.50
N ALA A 552 -12.56 14.05 -24.32
CA ALA A 552 -13.90 13.49 -24.23
C ALA A 552 -13.81 11.97 -24.45
N SER A 553 -14.35 11.22 -23.54
CA SER A 553 -14.29 9.76 -23.54
C SER A 553 -15.61 9.13 -23.12
N ASN A 554 -16.67 9.91 -23.20
CA ASN A 554 -18.05 9.53 -22.90
C ASN A 554 -18.21 8.82 -21.53
N GLY A 555 -17.92 8.11 -20.93
CA GLY A 555 -18.00 7.46 -19.62
C GLY A 555 -16.75 6.69 -19.25
N THR A 556 -15.76 6.64 -20.17
CA THR A 556 -14.46 5.98 -19.93
C THR A 556 -13.51 7.00 -19.36
N LYS A 557 -13.22 6.94 -18.04
CA LYS A 557 -12.47 7.96 -17.30
C LYS A 557 -11.40 7.33 -16.43
N ILE A 558 -10.27 7.99 -16.28
CA ILE A 558 -9.21 7.59 -15.36
C ILE A 558 -9.15 8.59 -14.22
N ILE A 559 -9.26 8.09 -12.98
CA ILE A 559 -9.01 8.85 -11.75
C ILE A 559 -7.79 8.28 -11.03
N TYR A 560 -7.06 9.13 -10.34
CA TYR A 560 -5.81 8.72 -9.69
C TYR A 560 -5.51 9.51 -8.42
N ARG A 561 -4.64 8.97 -7.56
CA ARG A 561 -4.15 9.57 -6.33
C ARG A 561 -2.97 10.50 -6.63
N THR A 562 -3.16 11.81 -6.53
CA THR A 562 -2.10 12.82 -6.78
C THR A 562 -0.98 12.82 -5.76
N ASP A 563 -1.20 12.27 -4.59
CA ASP A 563 -0.19 12.06 -3.55
C ASP A 563 0.71 10.83 -3.81
N ARG A 564 0.26 9.88 -4.64
CA ARG A 564 0.99 8.65 -5.00
C ARG A 564 1.54 8.68 -6.42
N LEU A 565 0.80 9.28 -7.33
CA LEU A 565 1.14 9.35 -8.75
C LEU A 565 1.30 10.80 -9.22
N LYS A 566 2.22 11.00 -10.16
CA LYS A 566 2.34 12.23 -10.95
C LYS A 566 1.92 11.90 -12.38
N ARG A 567 0.88 12.53 -12.88
CA ARG A 567 0.52 12.45 -14.29
C ARG A 567 1.56 13.17 -15.14
N ILE A 568 2.12 12.48 -16.12
CA ILE A 568 3.11 13.02 -17.06
C ILE A 568 2.41 13.43 -18.33
N ASP A 569 1.54 12.55 -18.87
CA ASP A 569 0.79 12.78 -20.09
C ASP A 569 -0.56 12.05 -20.01
N SER A 570 -1.52 12.43 -20.85
CA SER A 570 -2.82 11.74 -20.93
C SER A 570 -3.58 12.17 -22.17
N GLY A 571 -4.51 11.33 -22.58
CA GLY A 571 -5.38 11.63 -23.70
C GLY A 571 -6.46 10.57 -23.91
N THR A 572 -7.12 10.66 -25.05
CA THR A 572 -8.14 9.70 -25.47
C THR A 572 -7.99 9.40 -26.96
N VAL A 573 -8.37 8.17 -27.34
CA VAL A 573 -8.47 7.76 -28.74
C VAL A 573 -9.87 7.19 -28.94
N LYS A 574 -10.62 7.74 -29.92
CA LYS A 574 -11.94 7.22 -30.29
C LYS A 574 -11.75 5.92 -31.05
N LEU A 575 -12.51 4.90 -30.69
CA LEU A 575 -12.56 3.61 -31.37
C LEU A 575 -13.66 3.61 -32.41
N SER A 576 -13.59 2.68 -33.36
CA SER A 576 -14.62 2.51 -34.38
C SER A 576 -15.98 2.18 -33.74
N GLN A 577 -17.04 2.69 -34.35
CA GLN A 577 -18.42 2.40 -33.99
C GLN A 577 -18.97 1.28 -34.88
N LEU A 578 -19.89 0.49 -34.36
CA LEU A 578 -20.62 -0.51 -35.12
C LEU A 578 -21.68 0.14 -35.99
N LEU A 579 -22.46 1.03 -35.39
CA LEU A 579 -23.52 1.79 -36.06
C LEU A 579 -23.27 3.29 -35.82
N PRO A 580 -23.71 4.16 -36.78
CA PRO A 580 -23.54 5.61 -36.64
C PRO A 580 -24.12 6.18 -35.36
N ASP A 581 -25.19 5.59 -34.83
CA ASP A 581 -25.90 6.03 -33.63
C ASP A 581 -25.50 5.26 -32.36
N SER A 582 -24.55 4.30 -32.46
CA SER A 582 -24.05 3.59 -31.28
C SER A 582 -23.21 4.50 -30.42
N TYR A 583 -23.12 4.18 -29.14
CA TYR A 583 -22.29 4.94 -28.21
C TYR A 583 -20.82 4.98 -28.64
N ASN A 584 -20.22 6.16 -28.60
CA ASN A 584 -18.79 6.32 -28.86
C ASN A 584 -17.97 5.55 -27.82
N ARG A 585 -17.09 4.68 -28.28
CA ARG A 585 -16.14 3.92 -27.47
C ARG A 585 -14.75 4.54 -27.55
N TYR A 586 -13.98 4.42 -26.48
CA TYR A 586 -12.68 5.09 -26.36
C TYR A 586 -11.66 4.21 -25.65
N LEU A 587 -10.39 4.46 -25.97
CA LEU A 587 -9.28 4.24 -25.06
C LEU A 587 -8.98 5.57 -24.39
N ALA A 588 -9.24 5.70 -23.10
CA ALA A 588 -8.64 6.74 -22.27
C ALA A 588 -7.27 6.26 -21.79
N TRP A 589 -6.25 7.12 -21.82
CA TRP A 589 -4.90 6.72 -21.44
C TRP A 589 -4.17 7.81 -20.66
N ALA A 590 -3.21 7.38 -19.84
CA ALA A 590 -2.29 8.28 -19.16
C ALA A 590 -0.91 7.63 -18.97
N VAL A 591 0.12 8.45 -18.98
CA VAL A 591 1.45 8.11 -18.50
C VAL A 591 1.60 8.67 -17.09
N PHE A 592 1.89 7.80 -16.17
CA PHE A 592 2.13 8.16 -14.77
C PHE A 592 3.58 7.90 -14.36
N GLU A 593 4.02 8.68 -13.38
CA GLU A 593 5.25 8.45 -12.61
C GLU A 593 4.85 8.14 -11.17
N GLN A 594 5.22 6.98 -10.66
CA GLN A 594 5.03 6.62 -9.27
C GLN A 594 5.95 7.49 -8.40
N ARG A 595 5.38 8.32 -7.52
CA ARG A 595 6.15 9.30 -6.73
C ARG A 595 7.17 8.65 -5.80
N ALA A 596 6.87 7.44 -5.31
CA ALA A 596 7.74 6.72 -4.40
C ALA A 596 9.02 6.21 -5.09
N THR A 597 8.93 5.73 -6.34
CA THR A 597 10.04 5.09 -7.05
C THR A 597 10.60 5.95 -8.18
N GLY A 598 9.79 6.85 -8.76
CA GLY A 598 10.09 7.60 -9.98
C GLY A 598 9.90 6.79 -11.25
N GLU A 599 9.48 5.54 -11.15
CA GLU A 599 9.20 4.68 -12.28
C GLU A 599 7.95 5.15 -13.02
N ARG A 600 7.97 4.97 -14.33
CA ARG A 600 6.88 5.39 -15.21
C ARG A 600 6.19 4.19 -15.83
N PHE A 601 4.89 4.32 -16.05
CA PHE A 601 4.06 3.31 -16.71
C PHE A 601 2.97 3.96 -17.54
N PHE A 602 2.50 3.22 -18.53
CA PHE A 602 1.34 3.56 -19.35
C PHE A 602 0.11 2.87 -18.76
N PHE A 603 -0.94 3.62 -18.47
CA PHE A 603 -2.22 3.11 -17.98
C PHE A 603 -3.30 3.41 -19.00
N GLY A 604 -4.05 2.39 -19.43
CA GLY A 604 -5.17 2.49 -20.33
C GLY A 604 -6.48 2.07 -19.66
N ASP A 605 -7.57 2.74 -20.02
CA ASP A 605 -8.94 2.40 -19.68
C ASP A 605 -9.77 2.28 -20.96
N THR A 606 -10.53 1.20 -21.10
CA THR A 606 -11.42 1.02 -22.25
C THR A 606 -12.76 0.41 -21.83
N HIS A 607 -13.80 0.72 -22.59
CA HIS A 607 -15.11 0.07 -22.50
C HIS A 607 -15.55 -0.24 -23.92
N LEU A 608 -15.55 -1.53 -24.27
CA LEU A 608 -15.84 -1.99 -25.64
C LEU A 608 -17.33 -2.09 -25.90
N GLU A 609 -17.71 -2.44 -27.13
CA GLU A 609 -19.10 -2.61 -27.56
C GLU A 609 -19.78 -3.71 -26.72
N PRO A 610 -21.03 -3.51 -26.25
CA PRO A 610 -21.73 -4.52 -25.47
C PRO A 610 -22.02 -5.77 -26.31
N ASP A 611 -22.26 -6.88 -25.61
CA ASP A 611 -22.65 -8.12 -26.26
C ASP A 611 -24.17 -8.14 -26.52
N ASN A 612 -24.56 -7.88 -27.77
CA ASN A 612 -25.93 -7.92 -28.24
C ASN A 612 -26.11 -8.93 -29.40
N ASP A 613 -25.14 -9.83 -29.59
CA ASP A 613 -25.26 -10.87 -30.59
C ASP A 613 -26.39 -11.84 -30.21
N THR A 614 -27.27 -12.13 -31.17
CA THR A 614 -28.26 -13.20 -31.07
C THR A 614 -27.66 -14.51 -31.58
N ALA A 615 -28.32 -15.63 -31.31
CA ALA A 615 -27.83 -16.95 -31.70
C ALA A 615 -27.46 -17.01 -33.21
N GLY A 616 -26.18 -17.34 -33.47
CA GLY A 616 -25.61 -17.43 -34.83
C GLY A 616 -25.09 -16.11 -35.40
N GLN A 617 -25.15 -15.02 -34.67
CA GLN A 617 -24.54 -13.73 -35.06
C GLN A 617 -23.19 -13.54 -34.38
N THR A 618 -22.31 -12.77 -35.02
CA THR A 618 -20.97 -12.42 -34.52
C THR A 618 -20.64 -10.93 -34.72
N VAL A 619 -21.64 -10.12 -35.02
CA VAL A 619 -21.44 -8.71 -35.42
C VAL A 619 -20.79 -7.90 -34.26
N TYR A 620 -21.32 -8.03 -33.05
CA TYR A 620 -20.79 -7.37 -31.86
C TYR A 620 -19.48 -8.01 -31.39
N HIS A 621 -19.39 -9.33 -31.51
CA HIS A 621 -18.15 -10.07 -31.26
C HIS A 621 -16.99 -9.56 -32.12
N ASP A 622 -17.23 -9.45 -33.46
CA ASP A 622 -16.22 -9.01 -34.42
C ASP A 622 -15.86 -7.53 -34.23
N GLN A 623 -16.85 -6.71 -33.84
CA GLN A 623 -16.63 -5.32 -33.49
C GLN A 623 -15.74 -5.18 -32.25
N ARG A 624 -15.96 -5.96 -31.17
CA ARG A 624 -15.10 -5.98 -29.99
C ARG A 624 -13.68 -6.42 -30.37
N ALA A 625 -13.53 -7.42 -31.24
CA ALA A 625 -12.20 -7.83 -31.71
C ALA A 625 -11.49 -6.71 -32.50
N LYS A 626 -12.25 -5.97 -33.34
CA LYS A 626 -11.72 -4.80 -34.05
C LYS A 626 -11.31 -3.71 -33.12
N GLN A 627 -12.16 -3.34 -32.16
CA GLN A 627 -11.87 -2.32 -31.16
C GLN A 627 -10.64 -2.70 -30.30
N ALA A 628 -10.47 -3.97 -29.93
CA ALA A 628 -9.29 -4.44 -29.21
C ALA A 628 -7.98 -4.27 -30.02
N ARG A 629 -8.01 -4.50 -31.34
CA ARG A 629 -6.87 -4.19 -32.24
C ARG A 629 -6.58 -2.69 -32.28
N GLU A 630 -7.60 -1.85 -32.34
CA GLU A 630 -7.46 -0.40 -32.31
C GLU A 630 -6.88 0.09 -30.97
N VAL A 631 -7.30 -0.51 -29.85
CA VAL A 631 -6.73 -0.24 -28.53
C VAL A 631 -5.21 -0.53 -28.51
N MET A 632 -4.78 -1.69 -29.01
CA MET A 632 -3.35 -2.03 -29.06
C MET A 632 -2.57 -1.13 -30.02
N SER A 633 -3.14 -0.76 -31.16
CA SER A 633 -2.55 0.20 -32.09
C SER A 633 -2.38 1.57 -31.42
N ALA A 634 -3.39 2.04 -30.71
CA ALA A 634 -3.36 3.31 -29.98
C ALA A 634 -2.33 3.27 -28.83
N ILE A 635 -2.25 2.18 -28.06
CA ILE A 635 -1.22 1.99 -27.03
C ILE A 635 0.17 2.10 -27.66
N THR A 636 0.41 1.39 -28.75
CA THR A 636 1.70 1.44 -29.46
C THR A 636 2.05 2.85 -29.93
N ALA A 637 1.09 3.58 -30.49
CA ALA A 637 1.30 4.94 -31.00
C ALA A 637 1.52 5.96 -29.88
N LYS A 638 0.90 5.77 -28.71
CA LYS A 638 0.97 6.73 -27.59
C LYS A 638 2.07 6.41 -26.57
N ASN A 639 2.45 5.14 -26.45
CA ASN A 639 3.54 4.68 -25.58
C ASN A 639 4.91 4.69 -26.30
N THR A 640 5.30 5.82 -26.85
CA THR A 640 6.57 5.97 -27.60
C THR A 640 7.81 5.67 -26.76
N ALA A 641 7.72 5.86 -25.45
CA ALA A 641 8.79 5.55 -24.50
C ALA A 641 8.86 4.05 -24.12
N LYS A 642 8.00 3.21 -24.71
CA LYS A 642 7.92 1.75 -24.44
C LYS A 642 7.84 1.42 -22.95
N LEU A 643 7.09 2.20 -22.20
CA LEU A 643 6.86 2.00 -20.77
C LEU A 643 6.07 0.72 -20.51
N PRO A 644 6.19 0.12 -19.32
CA PRO A 644 5.31 -0.96 -18.87
C PRO A 644 3.84 -0.56 -19.03
N VAL A 645 3.02 -1.46 -19.58
CA VAL A 645 1.62 -1.19 -19.89
C VAL A 645 0.71 -1.89 -18.88
N ILE A 646 -0.29 -1.18 -18.40
CA ILE A 646 -1.43 -1.72 -17.65
C ILE A 646 -2.69 -1.26 -18.39
N LEU A 647 -3.46 -2.20 -18.93
CA LEU A 647 -4.75 -1.96 -19.57
C LEU A 647 -5.84 -2.51 -18.68
N ALA A 648 -6.71 -1.63 -18.18
CA ALA A 648 -7.88 -1.99 -17.40
C ALA A 648 -9.15 -1.63 -18.17
N GLY A 649 -10.27 -2.24 -17.83
CA GLY A 649 -11.54 -1.87 -18.44
C GLY A 649 -12.55 -3.00 -18.55
N ASP A 650 -13.73 -2.64 -19.01
CA ASP A 650 -14.83 -3.52 -19.35
C ASP A 650 -14.73 -3.91 -20.84
N LEU A 651 -14.38 -5.15 -21.10
CA LEU A 651 -14.28 -5.67 -22.46
C LEU A 651 -15.65 -6.16 -23.02
N ALA A 652 -16.69 -6.12 -22.18
CA ALA A 652 -18.02 -6.65 -22.48
C ALA A 652 -17.99 -8.08 -23.09
N SER A 653 -16.99 -8.86 -22.71
CA SER A 653 -16.74 -10.20 -23.23
C SER A 653 -16.04 -11.06 -22.19
N SER A 654 -16.40 -12.33 -22.14
CA SER A 654 -15.91 -13.25 -21.12
C SER A 654 -15.44 -14.58 -21.73
N ARG A 655 -14.81 -15.42 -20.90
CA ARG A 655 -14.44 -16.79 -21.30
C ARG A 655 -15.66 -17.68 -21.66
N ALA A 656 -16.87 -17.26 -21.30
CA ALA A 656 -18.10 -17.98 -21.60
C ALA A 656 -18.68 -17.63 -22.98
N ASP A 657 -18.19 -16.58 -23.63
CA ASP A 657 -18.72 -16.09 -24.89
C ASP A 657 -18.46 -17.04 -26.07
N ASN A 658 -19.34 -16.99 -27.08
CA ASN A 658 -19.24 -17.72 -28.31
C ASN A 658 -19.11 -16.76 -29.52
N PRO A 659 -18.32 -17.13 -30.52
CA PRO A 659 -17.49 -18.34 -30.64
C PRO A 659 -16.24 -18.30 -29.77
N THR A 660 -15.73 -17.10 -29.38
CA THR A 660 -14.52 -16.92 -28.59
C THR A 660 -14.63 -15.68 -27.69
N ASN A 661 -13.69 -15.51 -26.74
CA ASN A 661 -13.48 -14.25 -26.04
C ASN A 661 -12.60 -13.34 -26.93
N ALA A 662 -13.16 -12.85 -28.05
CA ALA A 662 -12.41 -12.21 -29.11
C ALA A 662 -11.53 -11.03 -28.67
N PRO A 663 -12.00 -10.03 -27.89
CA PRO A 663 -11.15 -8.93 -27.46
C PRO A 663 -10.00 -9.39 -26.55
N TYR A 664 -10.26 -10.32 -25.64
CA TYR A 664 -9.24 -10.92 -24.77
C TYR A 664 -8.16 -11.64 -25.59
N ASP A 665 -8.56 -12.45 -26.58
CA ASP A 665 -7.63 -13.19 -27.44
C ASP A 665 -6.75 -12.23 -28.25
N VAL A 666 -7.31 -11.14 -28.77
CA VAL A 666 -6.55 -10.10 -29.48
C VAL A 666 -5.51 -9.45 -28.57
N LEU A 667 -5.92 -9.03 -27.36
CA LEU A 667 -5.05 -8.32 -26.42
C LEU A 667 -3.92 -9.21 -25.89
N THR A 668 -4.23 -10.47 -25.60
CA THR A 668 -3.22 -11.42 -25.10
C THR A 668 -2.26 -11.90 -26.18
N LYS A 669 -2.73 -12.10 -27.42
CA LYS A 669 -1.85 -12.38 -28.58
C LYS A 669 -0.94 -11.20 -28.91
N ALA A 670 -1.35 -9.99 -28.60
CA ALA A 670 -0.52 -8.79 -28.73
C ALA A 670 0.52 -8.60 -27.60
N GLY A 671 0.61 -9.54 -26.64
CA GLY A 671 1.65 -9.58 -25.62
C GLY A 671 1.21 -9.09 -24.25
N LEU A 672 -0.06 -8.73 -24.03
CA LEU A 672 -0.58 -8.47 -22.70
C LEU A 672 -0.85 -9.78 -21.97
N ILE A 673 -0.64 -9.79 -20.66
CA ILE A 673 -0.82 -10.94 -19.77
C ILE A 673 -2.06 -10.71 -18.92
N ASP A 674 -2.95 -11.71 -18.87
CA ASP A 674 -3.98 -11.78 -17.83
C ASP A 674 -3.42 -12.50 -16.60
N PRO A 675 -3.23 -11.82 -15.47
CA PRO A 675 -2.69 -12.44 -14.27
C PRO A 675 -3.57 -13.56 -13.69
N LEU A 676 -4.88 -13.53 -13.96
CA LEU A 676 -5.82 -14.56 -13.51
C LEU A 676 -5.89 -15.76 -14.47
N GLY A 677 -5.49 -15.60 -15.74
CA GLY A 677 -5.55 -16.66 -16.75
C GLY A 677 -6.96 -17.08 -17.14
N ASN A 678 -7.83 -16.11 -17.44
CA ASN A 678 -9.25 -16.35 -17.83
C ASN A 678 -9.43 -16.82 -19.29
N VAL A 679 -8.76 -17.87 -19.69
CA VAL A 679 -8.82 -18.42 -21.06
C VAL A 679 -10.11 -19.21 -21.26
N LYS A 680 -10.71 -19.12 -22.47
CA LYS A 680 -11.91 -19.89 -22.86
C LYS A 680 -11.63 -21.41 -22.84
N GLY A 681 -12.62 -22.18 -22.43
CA GLY A 681 -12.59 -23.65 -22.50
C GLY A 681 -11.75 -24.35 -21.43
N VAL A 682 -11.17 -23.58 -20.49
CA VAL A 682 -10.36 -24.14 -19.39
C VAL A 682 -11.14 -24.03 -18.09
N SER A 683 -11.39 -25.18 -17.46
CA SER A 683 -12.11 -25.25 -16.18
C SER A 683 -11.30 -24.74 -14.98
N ALA A 684 -9.97 -24.60 -15.14
CA ALA A 684 -9.06 -24.00 -14.17
C ALA A 684 -8.19 -22.93 -14.86
N PRO A 685 -7.76 -21.88 -14.17
CA PRO A 685 -6.84 -20.88 -14.74
C PRO A 685 -5.57 -21.58 -15.22
N VAL A 686 -5.19 -21.36 -16.49
CA VAL A 686 -3.94 -21.88 -17.03
C VAL A 686 -2.81 -21.05 -16.47
N LYS A 687 -2.18 -21.52 -15.39
CA LYS A 687 -1.06 -20.90 -14.70
C LYS A 687 -1.31 -19.42 -14.40
N PRO A 688 -2.17 -19.10 -13.41
CA PRO A 688 -2.27 -17.73 -12.97
C PRO A 688 -0.88 -17.23 -12.55
N THR A 689 -0.49 -16.07 -13.05
CA THR A 689 0.78 -15.45 -12.65
C THR A 689 0.67 -14.65 -11.37
N VAL A 690 -0.55 -14.38 -10.92
CA VAL A 690 -0.84 -13.71 -9.65
C VAL A 690 -0.50 -14.61 -8.45
N GLU A 691 0.18 -14.04 -7.45
CA GLU A 691 0.65 -14.79 -6.27
C GLU A 691 -0.50 -15.03 -5.27
N THR A 692 -1.38 -14.05 -5.06
CA THR A 692 -2.50 -14.12 -4.12
C THR A 692 -3.81 -13.77 -4.82
N ARG A 693 -4.84 -14.61 -4.61
CA ARG A 693 -6.18 -14.42 -5.15
C ARG A 693 -7.19 -14.24 -4.03
N ILE A 694 -7.94 -13.13 -4.05
CA ILE A 694 -8.96 -12.80 -3.05
C ILE A 694 -10.29 -12.67 -3.77
N ASN A 695 -11.27 -13.47 -3.37
CA ASN A 695 -12.62 -13.45 -3.91
C ASN A 695 -12.70 -13.64 -5.45
N THR A 696 -11.67 -14.21 -6.07
CA THR A 696 -11.62 -14.35 -7.55
C THR A 696 -12.65 -15.31 -8.12
N ASN A 697 -13.33 -16.08 -7.29
CA ASN A 697 -14.47 -16.91 -7.70
C ASN A 697 -15.78 -16.13 -7.90
N TYR A 698 -15.87 -14.87 -7.47
CA TYR A 698 -16.99 -14.00 -7.78
C TYR A 698 -16.86 -13.45 -9.20
N TYR A 699 -18.01 -13.22 -9.86
CA TYR A 699 -18.07 -12.63 -11.19
C TYR A 699 -17.74 -11.13 -11.11
N SER A 700 -17.14 -10.57 -12.14
CA SER A 700 -16.96 -9.12 -12.21
C SER A 700 -18.30 -8.40 -12.48
N PHE A 701 -19.20 -9.01 -13.26
CA PHE A 701 -20.55 -8.53 -13.52
C PHE A 701 -21.56 -9.25 -12.61
N ASN A 702 -22.16 -8.53 -11.65
CA ASN A 702 -23.17 -9.06 -10.74
C ASN A 702 -24.61 -8.93 -11.27
N GLY A 703 -24.86 -7.98 -12.20
CA GLY A 703 -26.15 -7.77 -12.88
C GLY A 703 -27.28 -7.47 -11.89
N TRP A 704 -27.02 -6.72 -10.84
CA TRP A 704 -27.97 -6.39 -9.76
C TRP A 704 -28.55 -7.59 -9.00
N ALA A 705 -27.96 -8.78 -9.14
CA ALA A 705 -28.41 -9.95 -8.42
C ALA A 705 -28.14 -9.82 -6.92
N ARG A 706 -29.18 -9.90 -6.07
CA ARG A 706 -29.03 -9.82 -4.60
C ARG A 706 -28.10 -10.89 -4.07
N THR A 707 -28.16 -12.11 -4.60
CA THR A 707 -27.18 -13.16 -4.33
C THR A 707 -26.03 -13.03 -5.31
N ALA A 708 -24.83 -12.78 -4.80
CA ALA A 708 -23.65 -12.55 -5.62
C ALA A 708 -23.35 -13.76 -6.52
N ARG A 709 -23.21 -13.52 -7.82
CA ARG A 709 -22.82 -14.55 -8.78
C ARG A 709 -21.39 -15.00 -8.53
N ARG A 710 -21.19 -16.30 -8.44
CA ARG A 710 -19.88 -16.90 -8.22
C ARG A 710 -19.81 -18.34 -8.75
N THR A 711 -18.58 -18.83 -8.97
CA THR A 711 -18.32 -20.25 -9.16
C THR A 711 -18.25 -20.96 -7.80
N THR A 712 -18.67 -22.22 -7.74
CA THR A 712 -18.62 -23.04 -6.52
C THR A 712 -17.30 -23.78 -6.33
N SER A 713 -16.47 -23.85 -7.38
CA SER A 713 -15.14 -24.45 -7.37
C SER A 713 -14.05 -23.39 -7.14
N GLN A 714 -12.78 -23.83 -6.97
CA GLN A 714 -11.61 -22.94 -6.89
C GLN A 714 -11.26 -22.23 -8.22
N VAL A 715 -12.13 -22.32 -9.20
CA VAL A 715 -11.99 -21.69 -10.52
C VAL A 715 -12.40 -20.23 -10.41
N ASN A 716 -11.74 -19.34 -11.16
CA ASN A 716 -12.16 -17.94 -11.26
C ASN A 716 -13.63 -17.81 -11.68
N GLY A 717 -14.27 -16.75 -11.22
CA GLY A 717 -15.57 -16.30 -11.69
C GLY A 717 -15.57 -16.01 -13.20
N VAL A 718 -16.70 -15.57 -13.72
CA VAL A 718 -16.80 -15.04 -15.07
C VAL A 718 -16.52 -13.54 -15.03
N TYR A 719 -15.51 -13.11 -15.79
CA TYR A 719 -15.07 -11.72 -15.85
C TYR A 719 -15.39 -11.14 -17.22
N VAL A 720 -15.95 -9.93 -17.21
CA VAL A 720 -16.07 -9.03 -18.37
C VAL A 720 -15.16 -7.82 -18.18
N ASP A 721 -14.80 -7.53 -16.92
CA ASP A 721 -13.83 -6.51 -16.53
C ASP A 721 -12.46 -7.16 -16.35
N TYR A 722 -11.41 -6.51 -16.85
CA TYR A 722 -10.05 -7.04 -16.86
C TYR A 722 -9.02 -6.01 -16.41
N ILE A 723 -7.90 -6.49 -15.88
CA ILE A 723 -6.65 -5.76 -15.72
C ILE A 723 -5.56 -6.61 -16.37
N LEU A 724 -5.15 -6.21 -17.56
CA LEU A 724 -4.12 -6.87 -18.36
C LEU A 724 -2.81 -6.08 -18.24
N THR A 725 -1.68 -6.77 -18.21
CA THR A 725 -0.39 -6.11 -18.00
C THR A 725 0.64 -6.56 -19.05
N SER A 726 1.59 -5.70 -19.40
CA SER A 726 2.87 -6.19 -19.94
C SER A 726 3.55 -7.10 -18.92
N PRO A 727 4.61 -7.85 -19.29
CA PRO A 727 5.30 -8.73 -18.35
C PRO A 727 5.74 -7.97 -17.08
N MET A 728 5.09 -8.25 -15.95
CA MET A 728 5.40 -7.71 -14.63
C MET A 728 4.90 -8.64 -13.53
N ARG A 729 5.44 -8.49 -12.33
CA ARG A 729 4.98 -9.23 -11.15
C ARG A 729 3.63 -8.71 -10.69
N VAL A 730 2.66 -9.59 -10.53
CA VAL A 730 1.36 -9.29 -9.91
C VAL A 730 1.26 -10.05 -8.59
N GLN A 731 1.29 -9.31 -7.50
CA GLN A 731 1.31 -9.87 -6.15
C GLN A 731 -0.08 -10.31 -5.69
N GLU A 732 -1.10 -9.52 -5.98
CA GLU A 732 -2.45 -9.75 -5.48
C GLU A 732 -3.48 -9.37 -6.54
N TRP A 733 -4.55 -10.13 -6.59
CA TRP A 733 -5.79 -9.80 -7.30
C TRP A 733 -6.97 -9.98 -6.37
N GLU A 734 -7.88 -9.01 -6.36
CA GLU A 734 -9.11 -9.07 -5.58
C GLU A 734 -10.32 -8.66 -6.42
N THR A 735 -11.43 -9.43 -6.27
CA THR A 735 -12.77 -8.95 -6.62
C THR A 735 -13.42 -8.41 -5.35
N VAL A 736 -13.67 -7.11 -5.32
CA VAL A 736 -14.18 -6.43 -4.13
C VAL A 736 -15.68 -6.65 -4.02
N VAL A 737 -16.09 -7.49 -3.07
CA VAL A 737 -17.49 -7.83 -2.80
C VAL A 737 -17.81 -7.65 -1.33
N ASN A 738 -18.98 -7.08 -1.02
CA ASN A 738 -19.49 -6.95 0.35
C ASN A 738 -20.73 -7.83 0.51
N VAL A 739 -20.51 -9.07 0.92
CA VAL A 739 -21.56 -10.09 1.04
C VAL A 739 -21.60 -10.70 2.45
N ASP A 740 -22.77 -11.17 2.83
CA ASP A 740 -22.99 -11.92 4.07
C ASP A 740 -22.60 -13.40 3.94
N ALA A 741 -22.77 -14.20 5.00
CA ALA A 741 -22.47 -15.61 5.03
C ALA A 741 -23.26 -16.45 3.98
N ASN A 742 -24.39 -15.94 3.49
CA ASN A 742 -25.22 -16.56 2.46
C ASN A 742 -24.90 -16.04 1.06
N ASN A 743 -23.80 -15.31 0.89
CA ASN A 743 -23.35 -14.65 -0.34
C ASN A 743 -24.37 -13.63 -0.90
N ARG A 744 -25.15 -12.99 -0.05
CA ARG A 744 -26.07 -11.92 -0.42
C ARG A 744 -25.37 -10.58 -0.19
N PHE A 745 -25.44 -9.68 -1.16
CA PHE A 745 -24.88 -8.32 -0.98
C PHE A 745 -25.50 -7.65 0.25
N VAL A 746 -24.64 -7.05 1.07
CA VAL A 746 -25.05 -6.31 2.27
C VAL A 746 -25.41 -4.88 1.88
N GLY A 747 -26.63 -4.45 2.23
CA GLY A 747 -27.10 -3.09 1.93
C GLY A 747 -27.43 -2.88 0.47
N ILE A 748 -27.23 -1.67 -0.01
CA ILE A 748 -27.46 -1.28 -1.42
C ILE A 748 -26.26 -1.75 -2.26
N ILE A 749 -26.54 -2.33 -3.42
CA ILE A 749 -25.52 -2.72 -4.40
C ILE A 749 -25.00 -1.44 -5.08
N PRO A 750 -23.70 -1.14 -5.05
CA PRO A 750 -23.17 0.13 -5.57
C PRO A 750 -23.21 0.23 -7.10
N SER A 751 -22.98 -0.89 -7.81
CA SER A 751 -22.99 -1.03 -9.27
C SER A 751 -23.37 -2.46 -9.65
N ASP A 752 -23.82 -2.68 -10.89
CA ASP A 752 -24.00 -4.01 -11.47
C ASP A 752 -22.68 -4.72 -11.77
N HIS A 753 -21.57 -4.04 -11.61
CA HIS A 753 -20.23 -4.61 -11.62
C HIS A 753 -19.59 -4.57 -10.23
N ASN A 754 -18.71 -5.49 -9.97
CA ASN A 754 -17.84 -5.50 -8.81
C ASN A 754 -16.51 -4.85 -9.17
N LEU A 755 -16.00 -3.96 -8.32
CA LEU A 755 -14.66 -3.41 -8.50
C LEU A 755 -13.64 -4.56 -8.48
N ILE A 756 -12.76 -4.60 -9.46
CA ILE A 756 -11.59 -5.49 -9.48
C ILE A 756 -10.31 -4.67 -9.24
N LYS A 757 -9.38 -5.22 -8.49
CA LYS A 757 -8.09 -4.59 -8.26
C LYS A 757 -6.94 -5.57 -8.35
N ALA A 758 -5.77 -5.05 -8.73
CA ALA A 758 -4.52 -5.78 -8.75
C ALA A 758 -3.41 -4.96 -8.07
N THR A 759 -2.55 -5.65 -7.31
CA THR A 759 -1.32 -5.09 -6.76
C THR A 759 -0.15 -5.55 -7.64
N VAL A 760 0.47 -4.63 -8.37
CA VAL A 760 1.52 -4.90 -9.35
C VAL A 760 2.84 -4.27 -8.94
N TRP A 761 3.95 -4.84 -9.41
CA TRP A 761 5.29 -4.30 -9.26
C TRP A 761 5.80 -3.90 -10.63
N LEU A 762 6.07 -2.61 -10.80
CA LEU A 762 6.70 -2.12 -12.03
C LEU A 762 8.10 -2.75 -12.18
N PRO A 763 8.49 -3.16 -13.40
CA PRO A 763 9.74 -3.85 -13.68
C PRO A 763 10.99 -2.99 -13.45
#